data_d19ba4f523fb3123d75c97a6356e2ba9
#
_entry.id   d19ba4f523fb3123d75c97a6356e2ba9
#
_cell.length_a   1.000
_cell.length_b   1.000
_cell.length_c   1.000
_cell.angle_alpha   90.00
_cell.angle_beta   90.00
_cell.angle_gamma   90.00
#
_symmetry.space_group_name_H-M   'P 1'
#
loop_
_entity.id
_entity.type
_entity.pdbx_description
1 polymer ?
#
loop_
_entity_poly.entity_id
_entity_poly.type
_entity_poly.pdbx_seq_one_letter_code
_entity_poly.pdbx_strand_id
1 'polypeptide(L)'
;MISPPFLIGAGLTFWGWQSDHLLVGIALGIALEAPRYLKLRLDLGTMEHSRIADLSTVGFVALAALLAANRGISHGILEAFIWAPAALSPILAAQMFSESGRLPLSALFRYMRQLRRQNPEIRDPQVDVSAVYVVLTLISAGVANSRGPGYYAGVVAAAAWALYAVRPRHGSLAAWVLMLAAGAGAGYAGQLGIAQLQAQIGDWIVDFGLSDLDADPYRSITEIGSIGRLKQYDAILLRVYVAERDAGRVRLLHRASYNTYTATSWLAREAPMQALESGSDGLSWTLAPPEPEWRVRIAARLERGKTLLALPAGATRIEGLAAVSVRRNALGAVHADVGADWFQYEAGAAAAIEAYAPPSAADQVLPAAERATFERIAAELGLRELPADEALRRIERYLGGFSYSLFRERPVPKGETALGDFMTRTRAGHCEYFAAAATLLARAAGVPARYATGYAVMERSALEDAYIVRSRHSHAWTRAWAGGRWIDLDTTPPDWVGEEARQAPFWEALADLARWAGFRWTKRGEFKTGDAWYGVLAALAAFLAWRLLRGKRIVRPGDAAAPIPRPRRPGEDSEFYAVEKSLPERASGETHAAWVARISSGLHSDQLQRLRDALRLHQRYRFDPQGLAAAERNQLRVLCRSLDSPGGAA
;
A
#
# COMPACT_ATOMS: atom_id res chain seq x y z
N MET A 1 18.11 -19.44 14.34
CA MET A 1 18.51 -20.40 13.26
C MET A 1 19.13 -19.57 12.17
N ILE A 2 20.39 -19.80 11.85
CA ILE A 2 21.05 -19.09 10.74
C ILE A 2 20.48 -19.68 9.46
N SER A 3 19.97 -18.82 8.56
CA SER A 3 19.45 -19.27 7.26
C SER A 3 20.55 -20.02 6.47
N PRO A 4 20.20 -21.06 5.71
CA PRO A 4 21.15 -21.75 4.86
C PRO A 4 21.88 -20.77 3.92
N PRO A 5 23.14 -21.06 3.55
CA PRO A 5 23.86 -20.27 2.55
C PRO A 5 23.06 -20.15 1.26
N PHE A 6 23.10 -19.00 0.63
CA PHE A 6 22.39 -18.65 -0.62
C PHE A 6 20.86 -18.61 -0.57
N LEU A 7 20.21 -18.98 0.52
CA LEU A 7 18.75 -18.96 0.58
C LEU A 7 18.19 -17.53 0.47
N ILE A 8 18.85 -16.57 1.11
CA ILE A 8 18.46 -15.14 1.03
C ILE A 8 18.64 -14.63 -0.40
N GLY A 9 19.79 -14.94 -1.01
CA GLY A 9 20.10 -14.54 -2.37
C GLY A 9 19.14 -15.14 -3.39
N ALA A 10 18.84 -16.43 -3.25
CA ALA A 10 17.86 -17.11 -4.11
C ALA A 10 16.45 -16.55 -3.95
N GLY A 11 16.02 -16.27 -2.70
CA GLY A 11 14.73 -15.65 -2.42
C GLY A 11 14.61 -14.27 -3.06
N LEU A 12 15.64 -13.44 -2.95
CA LEU A 12 15.67 -12.10 -3.57
C LEU A 12 15.72 -12.16 -5.10
N THR A 13 16.47 -13.09 -5.68
CA THR A 13 16.48 -13.32 -7.13
C THR A 13 15.11 -13.76 -7.61
N PHE A 14 14.47 -14.66 -6.88
CA PHE A 14 13.12 -15.12 -7.14
C PHE A 14 12.09 -13.98 -7.05
N TRP A 15 12.16 -13.16 -6.00
CA TRP A 15 11.34 -11.96 -5.87
C TRP A 15 11.55 -11.00 -7.04
N GLY A 16 12.80 -10.73 -7.41
CA GLY A 16 13.13 -9.86 -8.54
C GLY A 16 12.57 -10.39 -9.86
N TRP A 17 12.61 -11.71 -10.07
CA TRP A 17 12.02 -12.34 -11.25
C TRP A 17 10.49 -12.22 -11.28
N GLN A 18 9.82 -12.45 -10.15
CA GLN A 18 8.36 -12.38 -10.07
C GLN A 18 7.81 -10.94 -10.17
N SER A 19 8.60 -9.95 -9.78
CA SER A 19 8.23 -8.53 -9.77
C SER A 19 8.76 -7.73 -10.97
N ASP A 20 9.36 -8.40 -11.98
CA ASP A 20 10.03 -7.77 -13.14
C ASP A 20 11.22 -6.87 -12.79
N HIS A 21 11.84 -7.11 -11.62
CA HIS A 21 13.01 -6.37 -11.10
C HIS A 21 14.22 -7.28 -10.87
N LEU A 22 14.48 -8.21 -11.81
CA LEU A 22 15.48 -9.26 -11.66
C LEU A 22 16.87 -8.76 -11.28
N LEU A 23 17.34 -7.68 -11.91
CA LEU A 23 18.67 -7.11 -11.62
C LEU A 23 18.78 -6.60 -10.18
N VAL A 24 17.72 -6.00 -9.64
CA VAL A 24 17.68 -5.56 -8.24
C VAL A 24 17.71 -6.76 -7.30
N GLY A 25 16.93 -7.79 -7.59
CA GLY A 25 16.92 -9.02 -6.80
C GLY A 25 18.30 -9.68 -6.73
N ILE A 26 18.99 -9.78 -7.87
CA ILE A 26 20.35 -10.34 -7.95
C ILE A 26 21.34 -9.46 -7.16
N ALA A 27 21.31 -8.13 -7.38
CA ALA A 27 22.23 -7.20 -6.73
C ALA A 27 22.08 -7.22 -5.20
N LEU A 28 20.85 -7.18 -4.70
CA LEU A 28 20.56 -7.29 -3.27
C LEU A 28 20.95 -8.68 -2.72
N GLY A 29 20.70 -9.74 -3.48
CA GLY A 29 21.08 -11.10 -3.12
C GLY A 29 22.58 -11.24 -2.93
N ILE A 30 23.37 -10.74 -3.88
CA ILE A 30 24.84 -10.73 -3.78
C ILE A 30 25.28 -9.87 -2.59
N ALA A 31 24.74 -8.67 -2.43
CA ALA A 31 25.13 -7.73 -1.36
C ALA A 31 24.87 -8.33 0.04
N LEU A 32 23.75 -9.03 0.24
CA LEU A 32 23.38 -9.60 1.55
C LEU A 32 24.07 -10.95 1.85
N GLU A 33 24.45 -11.71 0.82
CA GLU A 33 25.24 -12.95 1.02
C GLU A 33 26.75 -12.68 1.11
N ALA A 34 27.23 -11.58 0.52
CA ALA A 34 28.65 -11.22 0.49
C ALA A 34 29.35 -11.23 1.87
N PRO A 35 28.74 -10.76 2.99
CA PRO A 35 29.39 -10.77 4.30
C PRO A 35 29.78 -12.16 4.81
N ARG A 36 29.14 -13.21 4.32
CA ARG A 36 29.47 -14.61 4.67
C ARG A 36 30.86 -15.03 4.13
N TYR A 37 31.27 -14.43 3.01
CA TYR A 37 32.49 -14.79 2.28
C TYR A 37 33.59 -13.75 2.45
N LEU A 38 33.24 -12.46 2.54
CA LEU A 38 34.21 -11.36 2.58
C LEU A 38 34.90 -11.14 3.92
N LYS A 39 34.58 -11.91 4.96
CA LYS A 39 35.10 -11.75 6.33
C LYS A 39 35.04 -10.29 6.84
N LEU A 40 34.22 -9.45 6.21
CA LEU A 40 34.00 -8.07 6.61
C LEU A 40 32.99 -8.03 7.74
N ARG A 41 33.40 -7.52 8.90
CA ARG A 41 32.48 -7.34 10.04
C ARG A 41 32.58 -5.90 10.52
N LEU A 42 31.45 -5.38 10.95
CA LEU A 42 31.31 -4.04 11.49
C LEU A 42 30.93 -4.14 12.97
N ASP A 43 31.65 -3.43 13.79
CA ASP A 43 31.25 -3.25 15.19
C ASP A 43 30.09 -2.27 15.24
N LEU A 44 28.88 -2.81 15.23
CA LEU A 44 27.63 -2.05 15.28
C LEU A 44 27.05 -2.12 16.70
N GLY A 45 27.01 -1.00 17.40
CA GLY A 45 26.34 -0.91 18.69
C GLY A 45 24.81 -0.93 18.58
N THR A 46 24.13 -1.11 19.70
CA THR A 46 22.64 -1.14 19.77
C THR A 46 22.01 0.14 19.19
N MET A 47 22.67 1.30 19.36
CA MET A 47 22.15 2.57 18.86
C MET A 47 22.20 2.64 17.33
N GLU A 48 23.25 2.12 16.70
CA GLU A 48 23.37 2.08 15.25
C GLU A 48 22.34 1.14 14.62
N HIS A 49 22.20 -0.06 15.19
CA HIS A 49 21.15 -0.98 14.76
C HIS A 49 19.76 -0.34 14.84
N SER A 50 19.47 0.39 15.94
CA SER A 50 18.20 1.10 16.11
C SER A 50 18.00 2.19 15.06
N ARG A 51 19.03 2.97 14.73
CA ARG A 51 18.96 4.02 13.70
C ARG A 51 18.72 3.45 12.30
N ILE A 52 19.37 2.34 11.97
CA ILE A 52 19.18 1.65 10.68
C ILE A 52 17.76 1.13 10.59
N ALA A 53 17.25 0.48 11.64
CA ALA A 53 15.90 -0.04 11.67
C ALA A 53 14.84 1.08 11.58
N ASP A 54 15.02 2.17 12.35
CA ASP A 54 14.11 3.32 12.31
C ASP A 54 14.12 4.00 10.93
N LEU A 55 15.31 4.20 10.32
CA LEU A 55 15.43 4.81 8.99
C LEU A 55 14.79 3.94 7.90
N SER A 56 15.01 2.62 7.95
CA SER A 56 14.40 1.68 7.00
C SER A 56 12.87 1.66 7.15
N THR A 57 12.38 1.69 8.39
CA THR A 57 10.93 1.71 8.66
C THR A 57 10.31 3.03 8.18
N VAL A 58 10.93 4.17 8.48
CA VAL A 58 10.46 5.49 8.01
C VAL A 58 10.52 5.56 6.49
N GLY A 59 11.59 5.06 5.87
CA GLY A 59 11.72 4.97 4.42
C GLY A 59 10.62 4.11 3.79
N PHE A 60 10.32 2.96 4.38
CA PHE A 60 9.23 2.09 3.91
C PHE A 60 7.85 2.75 4.04
N VAL A 61 7.57 3.40 5.18
CA VAL A 61 6.30 4.14 5.40
C VAL A 61 6.18 5.32 4.43
N ALA A 62 7.26 6.06 4.21
CA ALA A 62 7.29 7.15 3.24
C ALA A 62 7.05 6.65 1.81
N LEU A 63 7.67 5.51 1.43
CA LEU A 63 7.43 4.84 0.16
C LEU A 63 5.96 4.43 0.02
N ALA A 64 5.40 3.78 1.04
CA ALA A 64 4.00 3.36 1.03
C ALA A 64 3.04 4.56 0.92
N ALA A 65 3.30 5.64 1.66
CA ALA A 65 2.50 6.87 1.59
C ALA A 65 2.57 7.52 0.19
N LEU A 66 3.77 7.57 -0.40
CA LEU A 66 3.96 8.14 -1.73
C LEU A 66 3.27 7.29 -2.82
N LEU A 67 3.40 5.97 -2.75
CA LEU A 67 2.73 5.05 -3.68
C LEU A 67 1.20 5.12 -3.51
N ALA A 68 0.71 5.17 -2.27
CA ALA A 68 -0.72 5.35 -1.98
C ALA A 68 -1.24 6.70 -2.51
N ALA A 69 -0.46 7.78 -2.37
CA ALA A 69 -0.81 9.08 -2.91
C ALA A 69 -0.85 9.11 -4.45
N ASN A 70 0.05 8.34 -5.11
CA ASN A 70 0.15 8.33 -6.56
C ASN A 70 -0.78 7.32 -7.24
N ARG A 71 -1.04 6.16 -6.62
CA ARG A 71 -1.76 5.03 -7.23
C ARG A 71 -3.05 4.65 -6.52
N GLY A 72 -3.47 5.44 -5.53
CA GLY A 72 -4.59 5.09 -4.64
C GLY A 72 -4.14 4.20 -3.47
N ILE A 73 -4.92 4.21 -2.38
CA ILE A 73 -4.52 3.58 -1.11
C ILE A 73 -4.31 2.06 -1.29
N SER A 74 -5.24 1.35 -1.91
CA SER A 74 -5.18 -0.10 -2.08
C SER A 74 -4.01 -0.55 -2.96
N HIS A 75 -3.87 0.04 -4.15
CA HIS A 75 -2.78 -0.30 -5.07
C HIS A 75 -1.43 0.17 -4.56
N GLY A 76 -1.36 1.34 -3.95
CA GLY A 76 -0.12 1.87 -3.40
C GLY A 76 0.42 1.06 -2.22
N ILE A 77 -0.47 0.55 -1.35
CA ILE A 77 -0.08 -0.36 -0.26
C ILE A 77 0.43 -1.69 -0.82
N LEU A 78 -0.29 -2.29 -1.78
CA LEU A 78 0.14 -3.54 -2.41
C LEU A 78 1.51 -3.39 -3.09
N GLU A 79 1.71 -2.30 -3.81
CA GLU A 79 2.99 -2.02 -4.45
C GLU A 79 4.11 -1.75 -3.44
N ALA A 80 3.83 -1.06 -2.33
CA ALA A 80 4.78 -0.92 -1.25
C ALA A 80 5.20 -2.29 -0.67
N PHE A 81 4.27 -3.23 -0.55
CA PHE A 81 4.59 -4.60 -0.15
C PHE A 81 5.49 -5.32 -1.16
N ILE A 82 5.33 -5.08 -2.47
CA ILE A 82 6.26 -5.60 -3.48
C ILE A 82 7.68 -5.10 -3.22
N TRP A 83 7.84 -3.82 -2.85
CA TRP A 83 9.14 -3.21 -2.58
C TRP A 83 9.67 -3.42 -1.15
N ALA A 84 8.90 -4.05 -0.26
CA ALA A 84 9.29 -4.29 1.14
C ALA A 84 10.65 -5.00 1.29
N PRO A 85 11.01 -6.03 0.48
CA PRO A 85 12.33 -6.65 0.60
C PRO A 85 13.48 -5.66 0.36
N ALA A 86 13.35 -4.79 -0.65
CA ALA A 86 14.36 -3.79 -0.94
C ALA A 86 14.44 -2.70 0.15
N ALA A 87 13.30 -2.18 0.58
CA ALA A 87 13.23 -1.11 1.59
C ALA A 87 13.72 -1.57 2.98
N LEU A 88 13.50 -2.82 3.35
CA LEU A 88 13.91 -3.40 4.63
C LEU A 88 15.26 -4.14 4.57
N SER A 89 15.88 -4.24 3.39
CA SER A 89 17.21 -4.87 3.21
C SER A 89 18.31 -4.29 4.10
N PRO A 90 18.33 -2.97 4.47
CA PRO A 90 19.35 -2.44 5.34
C PRO A 90 19.31 -3.01 6.77
N ILE A 91 18.15 -3.45 7.25
CA ILE A 91 18.04 -4.12 8.56
C ILE A 91 18.76 -5.46 8.52
N LEU A 92 18.52 -6.26 7.47
CA LEU A 92 19.21 -7.53 7.31
C LEU A 92 20.71 -7.32 7.02
N ALA A 93 21.08 -6.31 6.23
CA ALA A 93 22.47 -5.95 6.01
C ALA A 93 23.18 -5.63 7.33
N ALA A 94 22.57 -4.83 8.20
CA ALA A 94 23.12 -4.54 9.53
C ALA A 94 23.34 -5.82 10.36
N GLN A 95 22.44 -6.78 10.29
CA GLN A 95 22.63 -8.09 10.92
C GLN A 95 23.80 -8.86 10.29
N MET A 96 23.81 -8.98 8.96
CA MET A 96 24.79 -9.81 8.24
C MET A 96 26.23 -9.27 8.35
N PHE A 97 26.38 -7.94 8.41
CA PHE A 97 27.68 -7.28 8.60
C PHE A 97 28.08 -7.13 10.08
N SER A 98 27.18 -7.32 11.04
CA SER A 98 27.50 -7.25 12.48
C SER A 98 28.40 -8.41 12.91
N GLU A 99 29.27 -8.15 13.89
CA GLU A 99 30.11 -9.19 14.52
C GLU A 99 29.27 -10.31 15.16
N SER A 100 28.15 -9.97 15.78
CA SER A 100 27.25 -10.93 16.44
C SER A 100 26.43 -11.78 15.45
N GLY A 101 26.24 -11.31 14.20
CA GLY A 101 25.33 -11.91 13.23
C GLY A 101 23.88 -11.90 13.68
N ARG A 102 23.52 -11.08 14.68
CA ARG A 102 22.19 -10.98 15.28
C ARG A 102 21.88 -9.52 15.58
N LEU A 103 20.58 -9.22 15.73
CA LEU A 103 20.12 -7.90 16.11
C LEU A 103 19.57 -7.91 17.55
N PRO A 104 19.86 -6.89 18.35
CA PRO A 104 19.18 -6.72 19.64
C PRO A 104 17.70 -6.40 19.39
N LEU A 105 16.80 -7.03 20.16
CA LEU A 105 15.36 -6.84 20.00
C LEU A 105 14.95 -5.38 20.19
N SER A 106 15.66 -4.65 21.06
CA SER A 106 15.47 -3.20 21.24
C SER A 106 15.79 -2.39 20.00
N ALA A 107 16.56 -2.91 19.05
CA ALA A 107 16.81 -2.22 17.78
C ALA A 107 15.58 -2.21 16.88
N LEU A 108 14.78 -3.27 16.93
CA LEU A 108 13.58 -3.43 16.09
C LEU A 108 12.34 -2.77 16.70
N PHE A 109 12.19 -2.82 18.02
CA PHE A 109 10.97 -2.39 18.71
C PHE A 109 11.20 -1.19 19.62
N ARG A 110 10.55 -0.07 19.33
CA ARG A 110 10.60 1.17 20.16
C ARG A 110 10.16 0.92 21.60
N TYR A 111 9.16 0.05 21.79
CA TYR A 111 8.68 -0.33 23.13
C TYR A 111 9.79 -0.95 23.97
N MET A 112 10.57 -1.90 23.42
CA MET A 112 11.70 -2.51 24.12
C MET A 112 12.80 -1.49 24.47
N ARG A 113 13.04 -0.52 23.57
CA ARG A 113 13.97 0.60 23.85
C ARG A 113 13.50 1.45 25.02
N GLN A 114 12.22 1.76 25.07
CA GLN A 114 11.63 2.55 26.17
C GLN A 114 11.66 1.78 27.48
N LEU A 115 11.30 0.50 27.47
CA LEU A 115 11.31 -0.37 28.64
C LEU A 115 12.72 -0.48 29.26
N ARG A 116 13.75 -0.65 28.43
CA ARG A 116 15.16 -0.68 28.87
C ARG A 116 15.71 0.66 29.36
N ARG A 117 15.18 1.76 28.87
CA ARG A 117 15.51 3.09 29.42
C ARG A 117 14.97 3.28 30.82
N GLN A 118 13.81 2.71 31.11
CA GLN A 118 13.19 2.73 32.43
C GLN A 118 13.81 1.72 33.40
N ASN A 119 14.20 0.56 32.90
CA ASN A 119 14.85 -0.50 33.67
C ASN A 119 16.02 -1.11 32.89
N PRO A 120 17.27 -0.66 33.12
CA PRO A 120 18.46 -1.12 32.40
C PRO A 120 18.83 -2.60 32.63
N GLU A 121 18.29 -3.23 33.67
CA GLU A 121 18.56 -4.65 33.98
C GLU A 121 17.79 -5.62 33.07
N ILE A 122 16.82 -5.13 32.31
CA ILE A 122 16.05 -5.96 31.38
C ILE A 122 16.98 -6.47 30.28
N ARG A 123 17.05 -7.80 30.14
CA ARG A 123 17.81 -8.48 29.08
C ARG A 123 17.32 -8.04 27.71
N ASP A 124 18.24 -7.79 26.81
CA ASP A 124 17.98 -7.49 25.39
C ASP A 124 18.26 -8.75 24.56
N PRO A 125 17.23 -9.54 24.23
CA PRO A 125 17.45 -10.78 23.49
C PRO A 125 17.97 -10.46 22.09
N GLN A 126 18.94 -11.24 21.64
CA GLN A 126 19.53 -11.16 20.31
C GLN A 126 18.74 -12.06 19.37
N VAL A 127 18.13 -11.46 18.33
CA VAL A 127 17.28 -12.14 17.36
C VAL A 127 17.97 -12.26 15.99
N ASP A 128 17.61 -13.32 15.28
CA ASP A 128 17.98 -13.54 13.89
C ASP A 128 16.75 -13.33 13.01
N VAL A 129 16.76 -12.29 12.19
CA VAL A 129 15.64 -11.92 11.31
C VAL A 129 15.73 -12.55 9.92
N SER A 130 16.75 -13.35 9.63
CA SER A 130 17.00 -13.91 8.30
C SER A 130 15.81 -14.74 7.79
N ALA A 131 15.25 -15.61 8.63
CA ALA A 131 14.11 -16.44 8.25
C ALA A 131 12.85 -15.59 7.98
N VAL A 132 12.59 -14.61 8.85
CA VAL A 132 11.45 -13.68 8.70
C VAL A 132 11.60 -12.88 7.41
N TYR A 133 12.81 -12.45 7.08
CA TYR A 133 13.08 -11.71 5.85
C TYR A 133 12.88 -12.56 4.59
N VAL A 134 13.29 -13.84 4.60
CA VAL A 134 13.00 -14.77 3.48
C VAL A 134 11.49 -14.95 3.30
N VAL A 135 10.75 -15.13 4.39
CA VAL A 135 9.28 -15.23 4.32
C VAL A 135 8.67 -13.95 3.75
N LEU A 136 9.12 -12.78 4.21
CA LEU A 136 8.69 -11.49 3.65
C LEU A 136 8.97 -11.42 2.14
N THR A 137 10.15 -11.84 1.70
CA THR A 137 10.55 -11.84 0.29
C THR A 137 9.63 -12.73 -0.56
N LEU A 138 9.27 -13.92 -0.05
CA LEU A 138 8.33 -14.83 -0.73
C LEU A 138 6.90 -14.26 -0.77
N ILE A 139 6.44 -13.64 0.30
CA ILE A 139 5.13 -12.96 0.33
C ILE A 139 5.12 -11.81 -0.69
N SER A 140 6.16 -10.99 -0.72
CA SER A 140 6.28 -9.86 -1.66
C SER A 140 6.31 -10.33 -3.12
N ALA A 141 6.97 -11.46 -3.41
CA ALA A 141 6.93 -12.10 -4.72
C ALA A 141 5.52 -12.56 -5.09
N GLY A 142 4.73 -13.05 -4.12
CA GLY A 142 3.34 -13.44 -4.30
C GLY A 142 2.41 -12.26 -4.58
N VAL A 143 2.61 -11.14 -3.90
CA VAL A 143 1.85 -9.90 -4.17
C VAL A 143 2.08 -9.43 -5.61
N ALA A 144 3.31 -9.57 -6.12
CA ALA A 144 3.65 -9.19 -7.49
C ALA A 144 3.00 -10.12 -8.53
N ASN A 145 3.12 -11.45 -8.36
CA ASN A 145 2.63 -12.42 -9.33
C ASN A 145 2.37 -13.80 -8.70
N SER A 146 1.26 -13.96 -7.99
CA SER A 146 0.88 -15.23 -7.37
C SER A 146 0.20 -16.22 -8.33
N ARG A 147 -0.21 -15.79 -9.51
CA ARG A 147 -1.01 -16.60 -10.45
C ARG A 147 -0.18 -17.49 -11.38
N GLY A 148 1.11 -17.19 -11.50
CA GLY A 148 2.01 -18.00 -12.34
C GLY A 148 2.36 -19.34 -11.68
N PRO A 149 2.44 -20.45 -12.47
CA PRO A 149 2.83 -21.78 -11.94
C PRO A 149 4.23 -21.76 -11.33
N GLY A 150 5.11 -20.86 -11.78
CA GLY A 150 6.45 -20.67 -11.24
C GLY A 150 6.50 -20.15 -9.80
N TYR A 151 5.49 -19.39 -9.37
CA TYR A 151 5.46 -18.88 -8.01
C TYR A 151 5.37 -20.01 -6.97
N TYR A 152 4.39 -20.89 -7.13
CA TYR A 152 4.20 -22.00 -6.19
C TYR A 152 5.42 -22.94 -6.14
N ALA A 153 5.96 -23.27 -7.30
CA ALA A 153 7.16 -24.09 -7.40
C ALA A 153 8.37 -23.44 -6.69
N GLY A 154 8.55 -22.12 -6.85
CA GLY A 154 9.61 -21.36 -6.17
C GLY A 154 9.46 -21.34 -4.65
N VAL A 155 8.23 -21.15 -4.15
CA VAL A 155 7.95 -21.20 -2.69
C VAL A 155 8.25 -22.58 -2.12
N VAL A 156 7.79 -23.65 -2.80
CA VAL A 156 8.07 -25.03 -2.37
C VAL A 156 9.58 -25.33 -2.40
N ALA A 157 10.29 -24.90 -3.43
CA ALA A 157 11.74 -25.07 -3.52
C ALA A 157 12.50 -24.33 -2.40
N ALA A 158 12.12 -23.08 -2.09
CA ALA A 158 12.71 -22.31 -0.99
C ALA A 158 12.41 -22.94 0.37
N ALA A 159 11.18 -23.41 0.59
CA ALA A 159 10.78 -24.10 1.80
C ALA A 159 11.53 -25.44 1.96
N ALA A 160 11.63 -26.22 0.86
CA ALA A 160 12.40 -27.46 0.85
C ALA A 160 13.87 -27.23 1.21
N TRP A 161 14.49 -26.19 0.64
CA TRP A 161 15.87 -25.84 0.96
C TRP A 161 16.04 -25.46 2.43
N ALA A 162 15.18 -24.57 2.94
CA ALA A 162 15.21 -24.15 4.33
C ALA A 162 15.03 -25.34 5.30
N LEU A 163 14.05 -26.23 5.04
CA LEU A 163 13.75 -27.38 5.86
C LEU A 163 14.83 -28.48 5.75
N TYR A 164 15.44 -28.65 4.58
CA TYR A 164 16.53 -29.60 4.40
C TYR A 164 17.75 -29.25 5.29
N ALA A 165 18.06 -27.96 5.40
CA ALA A 165 19.19 -27.51 6.20
C ALA A 165 19.03 -27.75 7.72
N VAL A 166 17.79 -27.82 8.20
CA VAL A 166 17.47 -28.08 9.63
C VAL A 166 16.98 -29.51 9.90
N ARG A 167 17.03 -30.38 8.90
CA ARG A 167 16.59 -31.77 9.01
C ARG A 167 17.38 -32.51 10.07
N PRO A 168 16.71 -33.29 10.94
CA PRO A 168 17.38 -34.21 11.86
C PRO A 168 18.23 -35.24 11.10
N ARG A 169 19.50 -35.38 11.45
CA ARG A 169 20.43 -36.29 10.75
C ARG A 169 20.03 -37.77 10.83
N HIS A 170 19.25 -38.13 11.81
CA HIS A 170 18.79 -39.52 12.06
C HIS A 170 17.44 -39.83 11.38
N GLY A 171 16.80 -38.84 10.71
CA GLY A 171 15.54 -39.06 10.04
C GLY A 171 15.71 -39.66 8.62
N SER A 172 14.78 -40.54 8.22
CA SER A 172 14.72 -41.08 6.86
C SER A 172 14.52 -39.96 5.83
N LEU A 173 15.35 -39.94 4.78
CA LEU A 173 15.21 -38.99 3.67
C LEU A 173 13.87 -39.20 2.95
N ALA A 174 13.46 -40.46 2.78
CA ALA A 174 12.20 -40.80 2.14
C ALA A 174 10.99 -40.27 2.92
N ALA A 175 10.98 -40.40 4.25
CA ALA A 175 9.93 -39.83 5.08
C ALA A 175 9.89 -38.31 5.01
N TRP A 176 11.05 -37.66 4.96
CA TRP A 176 11.14 -36.19 4.81
C TRP A 176 10.59 -35.74 3.45
N VAL A 177 10.97 -36.41 2.34
CA VAL A 177 10.45 -36.11 1.00
C VAL A 177 8.95 -36.33 0.93
N LEU A 178 8.44 -37.41 1.54
CA LEU A 178 7.01 -37.69 1.58
C LEU A 178 6.23 -36.61 2.34
N MET A 179 6.73 -36.19 3.49
CA MET A 179 6.10 -35.10 4.27
C MET A 179 6.14 -33.76 3.51
N LEU A 180 7.25 -33.46 2.82
CA LEU A 180 7.35 -32.26 1.99
C LEU A 180 6.37 -32.32 0.82
N ALA A 181 6.27 -33.45 0.13
CA ALA A 181 5.34 -33.64 -0.98
C ALA A 181 3.88 -33.55 -0.52
N ALA A 182 3.55 -34.17 0.64
CA ALA A 182 2.23 -34.05 1.24
C ALA A 182 1.89 -32.60 1.63
N GLY A 183 2.83 -31.89 2.25
CA GLY A 183 2.68 -30.48 2.58
C GLY A 183 2.53 -29.57 1.35
N ALA A 184 3.32 -29.84 0.30
CA ALA A 184 3.21 -29.12 -0.96
C ALA A 184 1.86 -29.42 -1.66
N GLY A 185 1.42 -30.68 -1.67
CA GLY A 185 0.10 -31.05 -2.21
C GLY A 185 -1.05 -30.37 -1.47
N ALA A 186 -1.03 -30.41 -0.14
CA ALA A 186 -2.03 -29.74 0.69
C ALA A 186 -2.01 -28.21 0.51
N GLY A 187 -0.82 -27.60 0.41
CA GLY A 187 -0.67 -26.17 0.13
C GLY A 187 -1.21 -25.77 -1.24
N TYR A 188 -0.99 -26.59 -2.26
CA TYR A 188 -1.54 -26.35 -3.60
C TYR A 188 -3.07 -26.47 -3.62
N ALA A 189 -3.61 -27.50 -2.98
CA ALA A 189 -5.07 -27.65 -2.83
C ALA A 189 -5.67 -26.45 -2.05
N GLY A 190 -4.99 -25.98 -0.99
CA GLY A 190 -5.37 -24.79 -0.25
C GLY A 190 -5.35 -23.52 -1.12
N GLN A 191 -4.33 -23.35 -1.96
CA GLN A 191 -4.26 -22.22 -2.90
C GLN A 191 -5.43 -22.23 -3.90
N LEU A 192 -5.77 -23.39 -4.45
CA LEU A 192 -6.92 -23.55 -5.34
C LEU A 192 -8.24 -23.27 -4.60
N GLY A 193 -8.39 -23.76 -3.36
CA GLY A 193 -9.55 -23.50 -2.53
C GLY A 193 -9.72 -22.02 -2.18
N ILE A 194 -8.64 -21.32 -1.83
CA ILE A 194 -8.66 -19.88 -1.56
C ILE A 194 -8.99 -19.10 -2.84
N ALA A 195 -8.43 -19.50 -4.00
CA ALA A 195 -8.74 -18.85 -5.27
C ALA A 195 -10.22 -19.01 -5.65
N GLN A 196 -10.81 -20.20 -5.43
CA GLN A 196 -12.23 -20.43 -5.63
C GLN A 196 -13.09 -19.63 -4.63
N LEU A 197 -12.70 -19.59 -3.36
CA LEU A 197 -13.37 -18.79 -2.34
C LEU A 197 -13.31 -17.30 -2.67
N GLN A 198 -12.17 -16.79 -3.14
CA GLN A 198 -12.03 -15.40 -3.59
C GLN A 198 -12.92 -15.09 -4.79
N ALA A 199 -13.05 -16.02 -5.74
CA ALA A 199 -13.98 -15.88 -6.86
C ALA A 199 -15.42 -15.83 -6.37
N GLN A 200 -15.83 -16.75 -5.49
CA GLN A 200 -17.18 -16.77 -4.91
C GLN A 200 -17.48 -15.54 -4.06
N ILE A 201 -16.50 -15.09 -3.25
CA ILE A 201 -16.63 -13.84 -2.47
C ILE A 201 -16.67 -12.65 -3.42
N GLY A 202 -15.88 -12.65 -4.50
CA GLY A 202 -15.92 -11.65 -5.54
C GLY A 202 -17.29 -11.54 -6.19
N ASP A 203 -17.86 -12.67 -6.61
CA ASP A 203 -19.20 -12.75 -7.17
C ASP A 203 -20.28 -12.30 -6.15
N TRP A 204 -20.15 -12.75 -4.89
CA TRP A 204 -21.02 -12.34 -3.81
C TRP A 204 -20.89 -10.83 -3.48
N ILE A 205 -19.68 -10.26 -3.50
CA ILE A 205 -19.43 -8.83 -3.34
C ILE A 205 -20.03 -8.03 -4.50
N VAL A 206 -19.97 -8.58 -5.73
CA VAL A 206 -20.63 -8.01 -6.91
C VAL A 206 -22.16 -8.01 -6.74
N ASP A 207 -22.73 -9.13 -6.28
CA ASP A 207 -24.17 -9.28 -6.05
C ASP A 207 -24.67 -8.36 -4.91
N PHE A 208 -23.85 -8.11 -3.90
CA PHE A 208 -24.15 -7.17 -2.79
C PHE A 208 -23.85 -5.70 -3.11
N GLY A 209 -23.38 -5.36 -4.33
CA GLY A 209 -23.09 -3.98 -4.74
C GLY A 209 -21.87 -3.36 -4.03
N LEU A 210 -20.99 -4.17 -3.41
CA LEU A 210 -19.79 -3.71 -2.73
C LEU A 210 -18.56 -3.66 -3.65
N SER A 211 -18.67 -4.12 -4.91
CA SER A 211 -17.56 -4.21 -5.87
C SER A 211 -17.32 -2.95 -6.71
N ASP A 212 -18.07 -1.88 -6.50
CA ASP A 212 -18.00 -0.66 -7.33
C ASP A 212 -16.92 0.36 -6.91
N LEU A 213 -15.83 -0.12 -6.32
CA LEU A 213 -14.61 0.70 -6.21
C LEU A 213 -13.82 0.76 -7.53
N ASP A 214 -14.14 -0.13 -8.48
CA ASP A 214 -13.68 -0.10 -9.87
C ASP A 214 -14.82 0.41 -10.74
N ALA A 215 -14.90 1.72 -10.94
CA ALA A 215 -15.74 2.28 -12.00
C ALA A 215 -15.20 1.76 -13.34
N ASP A 216 -15.77 0.64 -13.80
CA ASP A 216 -15.49 0.12 -15.14
C ASP A 216 -15.97 1.18 -16.15
N PRO A 217 -15.05 1.84 -16.88
CA PRO A 217 -15.42 2.85 -17.87
C PRO A 217 -16.20 2.28 -19.05
N TYR A 218 -16.37 0.95 -19.10
CA TYR A 218 -17.16 0.23 -20.14
C TYR A 218 -18.61 0.00 -19.78
N ARG A 219 -19.06 0.33 -18.58
CA ARG A 219 -20.43 0.09 -18.21
C ARG A 219 -21.37 0.94 -19.05
N SER A 220 -22.11 0.27 -19.90
CA SER A 220 -23.34 0.81 -20.48
C SER A 220 -24.41 1.07 -19.41
N ILE A 221 -24.06 0.97 -18.13
CA ILE A 221 -24.93 1.02 -16.95
C ILE A 221 -24.25 1.86 -15.87
N THR A 222 -25.00 2.76 -15.26
CA THR A 222 -24.62 3.46 -14.03
C THR A 222 -25.76 3.41 -13.03
N GLU A 223 -25.46 3.24 -11.74
CA GLU A 223 -26.45 3.19 -10.67
C GLU A 223 -26.43 4.47 -9.86
N ILE A 224 -27.63 4.91 -9.40
CA ILE A 224 -27.74 6.03 -8.46
C ILE A 224 -27.02 5.64 -7.16
N GLY A 225 -26.02 6.41 -6.76
CA GLY A 225 -25.12 6.16 -5.64
C GLY A 225 -23.70 5.79 -6.05
N SER A 226 -23.44 5.49 -7.34
CA SER A 226 -22.11 5.14 -7.83
C SER A 226 -21.13 6.35 -7.77
N ILE A 227 -21.59 7.53 -8.19
CA ILE A 227 -20.80 8.78 -8.10
C ILE A 227 -20.67 9.22 -6.64
N GLY A 228 -21.70 9.06 -5.81
CA GLY A 228 -21.64 9.36 -4.39
C GLY A 228 -20.52 8.62 -3.66
N ARG A 229 -20.22 7.38 -4.04
CA ARG A 229 -19.08 6.61 -3.51
C ARG A 229 -17.74 7.13 -4.02
N LEU A 230 -17.64 7.50 -5.30
CA LEU A 230 -16.41 8.08 -5.88
C LEU A 230 -16.01 9.39 -5.20
N LYS A 231 -16.98 10.15 -4.69
CA LYS A 231 -16.76 11.42 -4.00
C LYS A 231 -16.02 11.30 -2.65
N GLN A 232 -15.94 10.10 -2.10
CA GLN A 232 -15.18 9.83 -0.87
C GLN A 232 -13.66 9.73 -1.11
N TYR A 233 -13.21 9.75 -2.36
CA TYR A 233 -11.79 9.64 -2.73
C TYR A 233 -11.28 10.97 -3.30
N ASP A 234 -10.01 11.26 -2.98
CA ASP A 234 -9.36 12.53 -3.35
C ASP A 234 -8.24 12.37 -4.40
N ALA A 235 -8.33 11.33 -5.24
CA ALA A 235 -7.37 11.11 -6.30
C ALA A 235 -7.52 12.16 -7.43
N ILE A 236 -6.40 12.71 -7.93
CA ILE A 236 -6.39 13.55 -9.12
C ILE A 236 -6.57 12.66 -10.35
N LEU A 237 -7.70 12.81 -11.03
CA LEU A 237 -8.04 12.06 -12.24
C LEU A 237 -7.60 12.78 -13.51
N LEU A 238 -7.85 14.10 -13.58
CA LEU A 238 -7.54 14.90 -14.76
C LEU A 238 -6.80 16.18 -14.37
N ARG A 239 -5.97 16.67 -15.31
CA ARG A 239 -5.44 18.01 -15.35
C ARG A 239 -5.92 18.68 -16.63
N VAL A 240 -6.60 19.81 -16.49
CA VAL A 240 -7.26 20.51 -17.59
C VAL A 240 -6.57 21.84 -17.82
N TYR A 241 -5.96 21.98 -18.98
CA TYR A 241 -5.27 23.20 -19.40
C TYR A 241 -6.12 23.91 -20.44
N VAL A 242 -6.61 25.06 -20.10
CA VAL A 242 -7.47 25.88 -20.95
C VAL A 242 -7.00 27.33 -20.93
N ALA A 243 -7.08 28.02 -22.09
CA ALA A 243 -6.78 29.43 -22.14
C ALA A 243 -7.74 30.23 -21.24
N GLU A 244 -7.26 31.25 -20.58
CA GLU A 244 -8.04 32.03 -19.60
C GLU A 244 -9.34 32.60 -20.20
N ARG A 245 -9.30 33.04 -21.45
CA ARG A 245 -10.48 33.51 -22.23
C ARG A 245 -11.56 32.42 -22.42
N ASP A 246 -11.19 31.14 -22.38
CA ASP A 246 -12.08 29.99 -22.64
C ASP A 246 -12.42 29.23 -21.34
N ALA A 247 -11.86 29.62 -20.21
CA ALA A 247 -12.05 28.94 -18.93
C ALA A 247 -13.52 28.79 -18.52
N GLY A 248 -14.33 29.81 -18.77
CA GLY A 248 -15.76 29.80 -18.50
C GLY A 248 -16.58 28.84 -19.36
N ARG A 249 -16.01 28.32 -20.47
CA ARG A 249 -16.64 27.39 -21.40
C ARG A 249 -16.48 25.92 -20.92
N VAL A 250 -15.49 25.64 -20.06
CA VAL A 250 -15.14 24.29 -19.61
C VAL A 250 -15.59 24.09 -18.17
N ARG A 251 -16.91 24.12 -17.92
CA ARG A 251 -17.46 23.85 -16.59
C ARG A 251 -17.69 22.36 -16.34
N LEU A 252 -18.12 21.64 -17.38
CA LEU A 252 -18.42 20.22 -17.35
C LEU A 252 -17.64 19.51 -18.45
N LEU A 253 -17.07 18.35 -18.12
CA LEU A 253 -16.48 17.42 -19.07
C LEU A 253 -17.32 16.15 -19.12
N HIS A 254 -17.99 15.93 -20.24
CA HIS A 254 -18.86 14.81 -20.48
C HIS A 254 -18.08 13.52 -20.73
N ARG A 255 -18.51 12.41 -20.12
CA ARG A 255 -17.96 11.07 -20.38
C ARG A 255 -18.96 10.14 -21.05
N ALA A 256 -20.17 10.05 -20.52
CA ALA A 256 -21.21 9.17 -21.03
C ALA A 256 -22.60 9.76 -20.80
N SER A 257 -23.55 9.40 -21.68
CA SER A 257 -24.97 9.64 -21.50
C SER A 257 -25.76 8.33 -21.59
N TYR A 258 -26.90 8.33 -20.92
CA TYR A 258 -27.78 7.17 -20.76
C TYR A 258 -29.21 7.58 -21.07
N ASN A 259 -29.93 6.72 -21.80
CA ASN A 259 -31.27 7.02 -22.29
C ASN A 259 -32.40 6.20 -21.62
N THR A 260 -32.07 5.14 -20.89
CA THR A 260 -33.07 4.26 -20.28
C THR A 260 -32.83 4.14 -18.78
N TYR A 261 -33.87 4.44 -17.98
CA TYR A 261 -33.85 4.28 -16.52
C TYR A 261 -34.63 3.03 -16.11
N THR A 262 -34.05 2.17 -15.27
CA THR A 262 -34.65 0.95 -14.77
C THR A 262 -34.31 0.79 -13.28
N ALA A 263 -35.31 0.81 -12.43
CA ALA A 263 -35.17 0.72 -10.97
C ALA A 263 -34.26 1.80 -10.36
N THR A 264 -32.96 1.54 -10.27
CA THR A 264 -31.96 2.48 -9.74
C THR A 264 -30.84 2.76 -10.76
N SER A 265 -30.92 2.13 -11.94
CA SER A 265 -29.85 2.12 -12.91
C SER A 265 -30.21 2.86 -14.19
N TRP A 266 -29.25 3.59 -14.73
CA TRP A 266 -29.30 4.20 -16.04
C TRP A 266 -28.52 3.38 -17.06
N LEU A 267 -29.10 3.09 -18.22
CA LEU A 267 -28.53 2.27 -19.29
C LEU A 267 -28.40 3.06 -20.58
N ALA A 268 -27.33 2.81 -21.31
CA ALA A 268 -27.14 3.25 -22.69
C ALA A 268 -27.66 2.17 -23.64
N ARG A 269 -28.97 2.18 -23.94
CA ARG A 269 -29.57 1.20 -24.86
C ARG A 269 -29.48 1.64 -26.30
N GLU A 270 -29.37 0.67 -27.20
CA GLU A 270 -29.33 0.89 -28.65
C GLU A 270 -28.23 1.87 -29.09
N ALA A 271 -27.11 1.88 -28.38
CA ALA A 271 -26.00 2.77 -28.61
C ALA A 271 -24.67 1.99 -28.76
N PRO A 272 -24.54 1.19 -29.83
CA PRO A 272 -23.30 0.43 -30.07
C PRO A 272 -22.13 1.36 -30.33
N MET A 273 -20.95 0.95 -29.92
CA MET A 273 -19.69 1.66 -30.16
C MET A 273 -19.25 1.47 -31.62
N GLN A 274 -19.11 2.54 -32.36
CA GLN A 274 -18.60 2.58 -33.73
C GLN A 274 -17.16 3.07 -33.75
N ALA A 275 -16.31 2.41 -34.53
CA ALA A 275 -14.91 2.84 -34.70
C ALA A 275 -14.84 4.19 -35.43
N LEU A 276 -13.95 5.03 -34.98
CA LEU A 276 -13.58 6.27 -35.66
C LEU A 276 -12.29 6.04 -36.44
N GLU A 277 -12.21 6.59 -37.63
CA GLU A 277 -10.98 6.60 -38.42
C GLU A 277 -9.99 7.61 -37.86
N SER A 278 -8.72 7.23 -37.77
CA SER A 278 -7.67 8.16 -37.41
C SER A 278 -7.32 9.05 -38.58
N GLY A 279 -6.91 10.27 -38.31
CA GLY A 279 -6.31 11.16 -39.31
C GLY A 279 -4.98 10.59 -39.83
N SER A 280 -4.46 11.24 -40.84
CA SER A 280 -3.19 10.85 -41.49
C SER A 280 -1.97 10.87 -40.57
N ASP A 281 -2.06 11.57 -39.45
CA ASP A 281 -1.04 11.64 -38.39
C ASP A 281 -1.12 10.47 -37.39
N GLY A 282 -2.18 9.64 -37.44
CA GLY A 282 -2.43 8.55 -36.50
C GLY A 282 -2.74 9.01 -35.05
N LEU A 283 -2.82 10.33 -34.81
CA LEU A 283 -2.98 10.93 -33.48
C LEU A 283 -4.23 11.81 -33.35
N SER A 284 -4.99 11.97 -34.45
CA SER A 284 -6.19 12.80 -34.49
C SER A 284 -7.43 12.02 -34.90
N TRP A 285 -8.59 12.38 -34.36
CA TRP A 285 -9.91 11.81 -34.68
C TRP A 285 -10.96 12.91 -34.79
N THR A 286 -11.74 12.90 -35.87
CA THR A 286 -12.85 13.83 -36.08
C THR A 286 -14.12 13.24 -35.47
N LEU A 287 -14.77 14.01 -34.61
CA LEU A 287 -16.05 13.64 -33.97
C LEU A 287 -17.21 14.21 -34.78
N ALA A 288 -17.12 15.46 -35.24
CA ALA A 288 -18.12 16.14 -36.06
C ALA A 288 -17.51 17.33 -36.79
N PRO A 289 -18.07 17.78 -37.95
CA PRO A 289 -17.76 19.09 -38.53
C PRO A 289 -18.39 20.20 -37.68
N PRO A 290 -17.89 21.43 -37.67
CA PRO A 290 -16.75 21.98 -38.40
C PRO A 290 -15.44 21.87 -37.59
N GLU A 291 -14.40 22.57 -38.08
CA GLU A 291 -13.16 22.80 -37.35
C GLU A 291 -13.42 23.48 -36.00
N PRO A 292 -12.64 23.13 -34.95
CA PRO A 292 -12.85 23.66 -33.60
C PRO A 292 -12.57 25.17 -33.51
N GLU A 293 -13.44 25.87 -32.79
CA GLU A 293 -13.29 27.31 -32.47
C GLU A 293 -12.35 27.53 -31.28
N TRP A 294 -12.28 26.59 -30.37
CA TRP A 294 -11.43 26.65 -29.19
C TRP A 294 -10.96 25.23 -28.81
N ARG A 295 -9.94 25.18 -27.95
CA ARG A 295 -9.29 23.91 -27.57
C ARG A 295 -9.04 23.84 -26.07
N VAL A 296 -9.08 22.64 -25.56
CA VAL A 296 -8.73 22.30 -24.17
C VAL A 296 -7.82 21.09 -24.17
N ARG A 297 -6.69 21.20 -23.50
CA ARG A 297 -5.76 20.07 -23.33
C ARG A 297 -6.04 19.38 -22.01
N ILE A 298 -6.20 18.07 -22.05
CA ILE A 298 -6.54 17.24 -20.92
C ILE A 298 -5.47 16.17 -20.75
N ALA A 299 -4.85 16.14 -19.58
CA ALA A 299 -3.99 15.04 -19.16
C ALA A 299 -4.77 14.17 -18.18
N ALA A 300 -4.88 12.89 -18.51
CA ALA A 300 -5.66 11.91 -17.73
C ALA A 300 -4.78 10.75 -17.28
N ARG A 301 -5.11 10.18 -16.14
CA ARG A 301 -4.52 8.94 -15.65
C ARG A 301 -5.38 7.77 -16.07
N LEU A 302 -4.72 6.69 -16.49
CA LEU A 302 -5.37 5.45 -16.90
C LEU A 302 -5.22 4.40 -15.82
N GLU A 303 -6.28 3.64 -15.58
CA GLU A 303 -6.21 2.53 -14.61
C GLU A 303 -6.02 1.16 -15.30
N ARG A 304 -6.44 0.97 -16.57
CA ARG A 304 -6.41 -0.34 -17.26
C ARG A 304 -6.28 -0.33 -18.80
N GLY A 305 -5.58 0.58 -19.41
CA GLY A 305 -5.34 0.57 -20.86
C GLY A 305 -6.51 1.07 -21.73
N LYS A 306 -7.73 1.14 -21.22
CA LYS A 306 -8.92 1.56 -21.93
C LYS A 306 -9.74 2.55 -21.11
N THR A 307 -10.25 3.61 -21.72
CA THR A 307 -10.97 4.68 -21.00
C THR A 307 -12.07 5.35 -21.83
N LEU A 308 -13.03 5.94 -21.13
CA LEU A 308 -13.93 6.93 -21.74
C LEU A 308 -13.28 8.32 -21.61
N LEU A 309 -13.12 9.01 -22.75
CA LEU A 309 -12.54 10.36 -22.77
C LEU A 309 -13.52 11.37 -22.16
N ALA A 310 -12.97 12.26 -21.35
CA ALA A 310 -13.70 13.40 -20.83
C ALA A 310 -13.65 14.54 -21.83
N LEU A 311 -14.78 14.94 -22.40
CA LEU A 311 -14.86 15.89 -23.50
C LEU A 311 -15.70 17.12 -23.12
N PRO A 312 -15.31 18.32 -23.55
CA PRO A 312 -16.16 19.51 -23.37
C PRO A 312 -17.42 19.41 -24.23
N ALA A 313 -18.46 20.18 -23.87
CA ALA A 313 -19.62 20.33 -24.73
C ALA A 313 -19.22 20.90 -26.11
N GLY A 314 -19.84 20.36 -27.17
CA GLY A 314 -19.50 20.76 -28.54
C GLY A 314 -18.15 20.23 -29.06
N ALA A 315 -17.60 19.17 -28.47
CA ALA A 315 -16.36 18.58 -28.97
C ALA A 315 -16.51 18.06 -30.38
N THR A 316 -15.64 18.55 -31.28
CA THR A 316 -15.64 18.23 -32.74
C THR A 316 -14.43 17.39 -33.12
N ARG A 317 -13.30 17.52 -32.40
CA ARG A 317 -12.04 16.89 -32.76
C ARG A 317 -11.22 16.51 -31.53
N ILE A 318 -10.45 15.43 -31.62
CA ILE A 318 -9.45 15.01 -30.64
C ILE A 318 -8.11 15.00 -31.36
N GLU A 319 -7.08 15.61 -30.75
CA GLU A 319 -5.73 15.72 -31.32
C GLU A 319 -4.68 15.30 -30.29
N GLY A 320 -3.53 14.78 -30.76
CA GLY A 320 -2.40 14.42 -29.94
C GLY A 320 -2.63 13.19 -29.04
N LEU A 321 -3.64 12.36 -29.34
CA LEU A 321 -3.95 11.17 -28.58
C LEU A 321 -3.26 9.94 -29.18
N ALA A 322 -2.31 9.35 -28.48
CA ALA A 322 -1.68 8.08 -28.86
C ALA A 322 -2.59 6.92 -28.42
N ALA A 323 -3.54 6.52 -29.26
CA ALA A 323 -4.47 5.43 -29.00
C ALA A 323 -4.42 4.37 -30.10
N VAL A 324 -4.56 3.10 -29.72
CA VAL A 324 -4.65 1.96 -30.65
C VAL A 324 -5.99 1.99 -31.40
N SER A 325 -7.05 2.40 -30.73
CA SER A 325 -8.38 2.57 -31.33
C SER A 325 -9.20 3.61 -30.57
N VAL A 326 -10.02 4.35 -31.29
CA VAL A 326 -11.04 5.25 -30.73
C VAL A 326 -12.39 4.83 -31.29
N ARG A 327 -13.40 4.75 -30.42
CA ARG A 327 -14.78 4.39 -30.78
C ARG A 327 -15.73 5.38 -30.15
N ARG A 328 -16.87 5.63 -30.78
CA ARG A 328 -17.92 6.52 -30.30
C ARG A 328 -19.28 5.85 -30.39
N ASN A 329 -20.15 6.13 -29.43
CA ASN A 329 -21.56 5.74 -29.54
C ASN A 329 -22.47 6.94 -29.89
N ALA A 330 -23.72 6.66 -30.25
CA ALA A 330 -24.71 7.66 -30.61
C ALA A 330 -25.09 8.61 -29.45
N LEU A 331 -24.85 8.21 -28.21
CA LEU A 331 -25.13 9.01 -27.01
C LEU A 331 -23.94 9.91 -26.61
N GLY A 332 -22.84 9.85 -27.36
CA GLY A 332 -21.69 10.75 -27.23
C GLY A 332 -20.56 10.24 -26.33
N ALA A 333 -20.61 9.02 -25.84
CA ALA A 333 -19.48 8.42 -25.16
C ALA A 333 -18.36 8.10 -26.18
N VAL A 334 -17.13 8.54 -25.91
CA VAL A 334 -15.96 8.29 -26.73
C VAL A 334 -14.97 7.42 -25.94
N HIS A 335 -14.71 6.24 -26.46
CA HIS A 335 -13.86 5.23 -25.88
C HIS A 335 -12.52 5.20 -26.59
N ALA A 336 -11.41 5.23 -25.84
CA ALA A 336 -10.06 5.12 -26.36
C ALA A 336 -9.31 3.94 -25.71
N ASP A 337 -8.53 3.21 -26.51
CA ASP A 337 -7.58 2.19 -26.07
C ASP A 337 -6.18 2.79 -26.08
N VAL A 338 -5.65 3.13 -24.91
CA VAL A 338 -4.40 3.87 -24.74
C VAL A 338 -3.42 3.00 -23.96
N GLY A 339 -2.21 2.82 -24.46
CA GLY A 339 -1.22 1.90 -23.87
C GLY A 339 -0.40 2.45 -22.70
N ALA A 340 -0.69 3.66 -22.20
CA ALA A 340 0.15 4.33 -21.20
C ALA A 340 -0.62 4.65 -19.90
N ASP A 341 0.07 4.62 -18.75
CA ASP A 341 -0.51 4.99 -17.44
C ASP A 341 -0.99 6.45 -17.37
N TRP A 342 -0.32 7.35 -18.08
CA TRP A 342 -0.70 8.75 -18.29
C TRP A 342 -0.78 9.03 -19.77
N PHE A 343 -1.86 9.64 -20.20
CA PHE A 343 -2.04 10.09 -21.57
C PHE A 343 -2.56 11.53 -21.60
N GLN A 344 -2.33 12.19 -22.71
CA GLN A 344 -2.74 13.56 -22.94
C GLN A 344 -3.39 13.65 -24.31
N TYR A 345 -4.41 14.48 -24.41
CA TYR A 345 -5.06 14.82 -25.66
C TYR A 345 -5.53 16.27 -25.62
N GLU A 346 -5.74 16.83 -26.79
CA GLU A 346 -6.38 18.12 -26.97
C GLU A 346 -7.76 17.91 -27.59
N ALA A 347 -8.79 18.38 -26.90
CA ALA A 347 -10.16 18.34 -27.39
C ALA A 347 -10.50 19.71 -27.99
N GLY A 348 -10.77 19.74 -29.29
CA GLY A 348 -11.29 20.88 -29.98
C GLY A 348 -12.81 20.93 -29.95
N ALA A 349 -13.41 22.07 -29.71
CA ALA A 349 -14.85 22.24 -29.61
C ALA A 349 -15.34 23.50 -30.35
N ALA A 350 -16.62 23.49 -30.76
CA ALA A 350 -17.32 24.59 -31.37
C ALA A 350 -18.66 24.83 -30.69
N ALA A 351 -19.08 26.09 -30.59
CA ALA A 351 -20.25 26.48 -29.77
C ALA A 351 -21.61 26.02 -30.33
N ALA A 352 -21.71 25.77 -31.63
CA ALA A 352 -22.99 25.58 -32.33
C ALA A 352 -23.28 24.13 -32.74
N ILE A 353 -22.47 23.16 -32.32
CA ILE A 353 -22.48 21.84 -32.94
C ILE A 353 -22.68 20.71 -31.95
N GLU A 354 -23.41 19.72 -32.45
CA GLU A 354 -23.65 18.48 -31.71
C GLU A 354 -23.06 17.29 -32.44
N ALA A 355 -22.06 16.70 -31.79
CA ALA A 355 -21.51 15.41 -32.16
C ALA A 355 -22.42 14.23 -31.73
N TYR A 356 -23.63 14.51 -31.27
CA TYR A 356 -24.56 13.52 -30.71
C TYR A 356 -25.74 13.27 -31.63
N ALA A 357 -26.24 12.04 -31.63
CA ALA A 357 -27.45 11.71 -32.37
C ALA A 357 -28.66 12.50 -31.85
N PRO A 358 -29.61 12.88 -32.75
CA PRO A 358 -30.87 13.50 -32.36
C PRO A 358 -31.63 12.60 -31.40
N PRO A 359 -32.66 13.12 -30.72
CA PRO A 359 -33.46 12.35 -29.79
C PRO A 359 -34.08 11.09 -30.40
N SER A 360 -34.09 10.02 -29.64
CA SER A 360 -34.81 8.76 -29.92
C SER A 360 -36.06 8.64 -29.04
N ALA A 361 -36.90 7.68 -29.35
CA ALA A 361 -38.07 7.39 -28.52
C ALA A 361 -37.70 7.08 -27.06
N ALA A 362 -36.55 6.45 -26.81
CA ALA A 362 -36.06 6.12 -25.48
C ALA A 362 -35.79 7.36 -24.62
N ASP A 363 -35.43 8.49 -25.25
CA ASP A 363 -35.15 9.75 -24.56
C ASP A 363 -36.41 10.46 -23.99
N GLN A 364 -37.62 9.91 -24.25
CA GLN A 364 -38.91 10.44 -23.76
C GLN A 364 -39.61 9.47 -22.82
N VAL A 365 -39.14 8.24 -22.66
CA VAL A 365 -39.81 7.20 -21.85
C VAL A 365 -39.69 7.52 -20.37
N LEU A 366 -40.85 7.51 -19.68
CA LEU A 366 -40.92 7.51 -18.22
C LEU A 366 -41.06 6.06 -17.73
N PRO A 367 -40.21 5.61 -16.80
CA PRO A 367 -40.35 4.30 -16.18
C PRO A 367 -41.67 4.14 -15.45
N ALA A 368 -42.29 2.97 -15.51
CA ALA A 368 -43.61 2.73 -14.91
C ALA A 368 -43.65 3.06 -13.40
N ALA A 369 -42.57 2.72 -12.66
CA ALA A 369 -42.48 2.97 -11.22
C ALA A 369 -42.42 4.46 -10.85
N GLU A 370 -41.88 5.31 -11.73
CA GLU A 370 -41.72 6.74 -11.48
C GLU A 370 -42.84 7.59 -12.12
N ARG A 371 -43.56 7.04 -13.09
CA ARG A 371 -44.45 7.78 -13.95
C ARG A 371 -45.45 8.62 -13.18
N ALA A 372 -46.21 8.00 -12.26
CA ALA A 372 -47.25 8.69 -11.52
C ALA A 372 -46.75 9.90 -10.73
N THR A 373 -45.60 9.77 -10.08
CA THR A 373 -44.98 10.85 -9.30
C THR A 373 -44.53 12.00 -10.20
N PHE A 374 -43.80 11.68 -11.29
CA PHE A 374 -43.26 12.71 -12.17
C PHE A 374 -44.33 13.40 -13.03
N GLU A 375 -45.32 12.68 -13.51
CA GLU A 375 -46.47 13.29 -14.24
C GLU A 375 -47.28 14.22 -13.34
N ARG A 376 -47.55 13.84 -12.10
CA ARG A 376 -48.21 14.69 -11.12
C ARG A 376 -47.43 15.99 -10.87
N ILE A 377 -46.15 15.89 -10.58
CA ILE A 377 -45.30 17.08 -10.33
C ILE A 377 -45.20 17.94 -11.59
N ALA A 378 -45.07 17.34 -12.77
CA ALA A 378 -45.06 18.08 -14.03
C ALA A 378 -46.37 18.84 -14.27
N ALA A 379 -47.53 18.26 -13.92
CA ALA A 379 -48.81 18.92 -13.97
C ALA A 379 -48.94 20.06 -12.94
N GLU A 380 -48.51 19.83 -11.68
CA GLU A 380 -48.48 20.85 -10.63
C GLU A 380 -47.64 22.07 -11.04
N LEU A 381 -46.54 21.84 -11.77
CA LEU A 381 -45.66 22.88 -12.28
C LEU A 381 -46.09 23.43 -13.65
N GLY A 382 -47.14 22.91 -14.29
CA GLY A 382 -47.60 23.33 -15.62
C GLY A 382 -46.57 23.16 -16.72
N LEU A 383 -45.69 22.13 -16.64
CA LEU A 383 -44.53 22.01 -17.51
C LEU A 383 -44.86 21.71 -18.97
N ARG A 384 -45.95 20.95 -19.22
CA ARG A 384 -46.38 20.53 -20.56
C ARG A 384 -46.90 21.68 -21.43
N GLU A 385 -47.32 22.75 -20.79
CA GLU A 385 -47.90 23.95 -21.44
C GLU A 385 -46.84 24.97 -21.85
N LEU A 386 -45.59 24.74 -21.41
CA LEU A 386 -44.50 25.65 -21.62
C LEU A 386 -43.64 25.25 -22.83
N PRO A 387 -43.01 26.22 -23.51
CA PRO A 387 -41.91 25.93 -24.41
C PRO A 387 -40.79 25.21 -23.70
N ALA A 388 -40.04 24.35 -24.42
CA ALA A 388 -38.98 23.50 -23.83
C ALA A 388 -38.02 24.27 -22.93
N ASP A 389 -37.51 25.40 -23.41
CA ASP A 389 -36.55 26.24 -22.67
C ASP A 389 -37.15 26.79 -21.35
N GLU A 390 -38.43 27.12 -21.35
CA GLU A 390 -39.12 27.65 -20.18
C GLU A 390 -39.44 26.53 -19.18
N ALA A 391 -39.82 25.35 -19.68
CA ALA A 391 -40.02 24.16 -18.87
C ALA A 391 -38.70 23.78 -18.15
N LEU A 392 -37.58 23.80 -18.85
CA LEU A 392 -36.27 23.50 -18.25
C LEU A 392 -35.87 24.52 -17.18
N ARG A 393 -36.06 25.82 -17.42
CA ARG A 393 -35.84 26.86 -16.37
C ARG A 393 -36.75 26.70 -15.16
N ARG A 394 -37.97 26.22 -15.34
CA ARG A 394 -38.89 25.95 -14.24
C ARG A 394 -38.49 24.72 -13.42
N ILE A 395 -37.98 23.67 -14.08
CA ILE A 395 -37.40 22.49 -13.44
C ILE A 395 -36.18 22.88 -12.60
N GLU A 396 -35.27 23.69 -13.17
CA GLU A 396 -34.09 24.19 -12.46
C GLU A 396 -34.44 24.96 -11.19
N ARG A 397 -35.41 25.91 -11.27
CA ARG A 397 -35.89 26.65 -10.10
C ARG A 397 -36.58 25.76 -9.06
N TYR A 398 -37.33 24.77 -9.50
CA TYR A 398 -37.99 23.83 -8.58
C TYR A 398 -37.00 23.00 -7.80
N LEU A 399 -36.02 22.38 -8.48
CA LEU A 399 -35.00 21.58 -7.86
C LEU A 399 -33.97 22.42 -7.09
N GLY A 400 -33.78 23.69 -7.47
CA GLY A 400 -32.94 24.65 -6.72
C GLY A 400 -33.45 24.93 -5.29
N GLY A 401 -34.70 24.58 -4.96
CA GLY A 401 -35.24 24.60 -3.60
C GLY A 401 -34.91 23.36 -2.77
N PHE A 402 -34.16 22.38 -3.32
CA PHE A 402 -33.79 21.15 -2.63
C PHE A 402 -32.35 21.29 -2.07
N SER A 403 -32.02 20.47 -1.08
CA SER A 403 -30.71 20.53 -0.40
C SER A 403 -29.72 19.50 -0.95
N TYR A 404 -28.44 19.86 -1.04
CA TYR A 404 -27.40 18.92 -1.36
C TYR A 404 -27.02 18.08 -0.13
N SER A 405 -26.91 16.75 -0.29
CA SER A 405 -26.45 15.84 0.76
C SER A 405 -25.87 14.57 0.17
N LEU A 406 -24.67 14.18 0.61
CA LEU A 406 -24.03 12.90 0.24
C LEU A 406 -24.63 11.70 0.98
N PHE A 407 -25.27 11.94 2.10
CA PHE A 407 -25.80 10.90 2.98
C PHE A 407 -27.31 10.93 3.02
N ARG A 408 -27.90 9.74 2.99
CA ARG A 408 -29.34 9.59 3.22
C ARG A 408 -29.58 9.37 4.71
N GLU A 409 -30.28 10.26 5.34
CA GLU A 409 -30.58 10.20 6.78
C GLU A 409 -31.61 9.12 7.14
N ARG A 410 -32.50 8.76 6.20
CA ARG A 410 -33.59 7.83 6.46
C ARG A 410 -33.75 6.79 5.35
N PRO A 411 -34.12 5.55 5.68
CA PRO A 411 -34.39 4.52 4.68
C PRO A 411 -35.61 4.89 3.81
N VAL A 412 -35.63 4.38 2.58
CA VAL A 412 -36.78 4.52 1.67
C VAL A 412 -37.98 3.75 2.25
N PRO A 413 -39.17 4.35 2.31
CA PRO A 413 -40.38 3.63 2.73
C PRO A 413 -40.67 2.42 1.85
N LYS A 414 -41.26 1.38 2.42
CA LYS A 414 -41.67 0.20 1.65
C LYS A 414 -42.69 0.59 0.57
N GLY A 415 -42.44 0.19 -0.67
CA GLY A 415 -43.30 0.46 -1.82
C GLY A 415 -43.01 1.79 -2.54
N GLU A 416 -42.10 2.61 -2.04
CA GLU A 416 -41.63 3.83 -2.72
C GLU A 416 -40.31 3.59 -3.42
N THR A 417 -40.05 4.38 -4.47
CA THR A 417 -38.74 4.42 -5.11
C THR A 417 -37.83 5.43 -4.41
N ALA A 418 -36.52 5.23 -4.51
CA ALA A 418 -35.55 6.17 -3.95
C ALA A 418 -35.68 7.58 -4.55
N LEU A 419 -36.04 7.65 -5.84
CA LEU A 419 -36.19 8.90 -6.54
C LEU A 419 -37.56 9.54 -6.24
N GLY A 420 -38.63 8.75 -6.08
CA GLY A 420 -39.92 9.21 -5.61
C GLY A 420 -39.85 9.81 -4.20
N ASP A 421 -39.15 9.15 -3.28
CA ASP A 421 -38.87 9.65 -1.93
C ASP A 421 -38.06 10.95 -1.93
N PHE A 422 -37.08 11.08 -2.82
CA PHE A 422 -36.33 12.33 -3.03
C PHE A 422 -37.23 13.47 -3.46
N MET A 423 -38.14 13.23 -4.40
CA MET A 423 -39.00 14.25 -4.97
C MET A 423 -40.11 14.72 -4.04
N THR A 424 -40.61 13.84 -3.18
CA THR A 424 -41.83 14.10 -2.38
C THR A 424 -41.53 14.40 -0.91
N ARG A 425 -40.53 13.73 -0.31
CA ARG A 425 -40.32 13.74 1.13
C ARG A 425 -38.99 14.31 1.56
N THR A 426 -37.88 13.74 1.10
CA THR A 426 -36.55 14.11 1.63
C THR A 426 -36.04 15.43 1.07
N ARG A 427 -36.25 15.71 -0.19
CA ARG A 427 -35.78 16.88 -0.92
C ARG A 427 -34.31 17.19 -0.67
N ALA A 428 -33.53 16.13 -0.38
CA ALA A 428 -32.09 16.19 -0.11
C ALA A 428 -31.39 14.98 -0.75
N GLY A 429 -30.30 15.22 -1.47
CA GLY A 429 -29.55 14.17 -2.17
C GLY A 429 -28.33 14.71 -2.88
N HIS A 430 -27.56 13.83 -3.50
CA HIS A 430 -26.39 14.18 -4.29
C HIS A 430 -26.74 14.38 -5.78
N CYS A 431 -25.76 14.81 -6.59
CA CYS A 431 -25.95 15.16 -8.00
C CYS A 431 -26.71 14.12 -8.82
N GLU A 432 -26.58 12.82 -8.55
CA GLU A 432 -27.26 11.76 -9.29
C GLU A 432 -28.79 11.79 -9.08
N TYR A 433 -29.26 12.15 -7.88
CA TYR A 433 -30.69 12.36 -7.63
C TYR A 433 -31.23 13.58 -8.38
N PHE A 434 -30.48 14.68 -8.35
CA PHE A 434 -30.85 15.90 -9.08
C PHE A 434 -30.88 15.66 -10.59
N ALA A 435 -29.85 15.03 -11.15
CA ALA A 435 -29.76 14.70 -12.57
C ALA A 435 -30.87 13.74 -13.01
N ALA A 436 -31.12 12.67 -12.23
CA ALA A 436 -32.20 11.74 -12.55
C ALA A 436 -33.58 12.42 -12.47
N ALA A 437 -33.84 13.21 -11.44
CA ALA A 437 -35.09 13.94 -11.26
C ALA A 437 -35.29 14.95 -12.39
N ALA A 438 -34.32 15.76 -12.74
CA ALA A 438 -34.41 16.71 -13.84
C ALA A 438 -34.65 16.01 -15.19
N THR A 439 -33.96 14.87 -15.43
CA THR A 439 -34.14 14.08 -16.66
C THR A 439 -35.58 13.56 -16.75
N LEU A 440 -36.15 12.99 -15.68
CA LEU A 440 -37.49 12.47 -15.72
C LEU A 440 -38.59 13.56 -15.71
N LEU A 441 -38.34 14.72 -15.05
CA LEU A 441 -39.24 15.89 -15.15
C LEU A 441 -39.26 16.46 -16.57
N ALA A 442 -38.10 16.59 -17.22
CA ALA A 442 -38.03 17.02 -18.62
C ALA A 442 -38.84 16.08 -19.54
N ARG A 443 -38.68 14.76 -19.36
CA ARG A 443 -39.50 13.76 -20.10
C ARG A 443 -40.96 13.85 -19.79
N ALA A 444 -41.35 14.10 -18.53
CA ALA A 444 -42.75 14.32 -18.15
C ALA A 444 -43.34 15.60 -18.79
N ALA A 445 -42.50 16.60 -19.05
CA ALA A 445 -42.86 17.82 -19.79
C ALA A 445 -42.91 17.60 -21.32
N GLY A 446 -42.57 16.42 -21.84
CA GLY A 446 -42.47 16.13 -23.28
C GLY A 446 -41.15 16.56 -23.91
N VAL A 447 -40.15 16.98 -23.13
CA VAL A 447 -38.81 17.37 -23.58
C VAL A 447 -37.90 16.12 -23.56
N PRO A 448 -37.33 15.70 -24.71
CA PRO A 448 -36.39 14.60 -24.73
C PRO A 448 -35.18 14.89 -23.85
N ALA A 449 -34.79 13.92 -23.00
CA ALA A 449 -33.69 14.15 -22.06
C ALA A 449 -32.92 12.87 -21.79
N ARG A 450 -31.61 13.03 -21.53
CA ARG A 450 -30.63 11.99 -21.18
C ARG A 450 -30.00 12.30 -19.84
N TYR A 451 -29.72 11.27 -19.08
CA TYR A 451 -28.87 11.36 -17.91
C TYR A 451 -27.40 11.34 -18.36
N ALA A 452 -26.60 12.27 -17.91
CA ALA A 452 -25.21 12.41 -18.29
C ALA A 452 -24.30 12.31 -17.08
N THR A 453 -23.11 11.76 -17.28
CA THR A 453 -22.06 11.65 -16.28
C THR A 453 -20.73 12.19 -16.82
N GLY A 454 -19.90 12.65 -15.90
CA GLY A 454 -18.58 13.19 -16.23
C GLY A 454 -17.95 13.88 -15.04
N TYR A 455 -17.35 15.02 -15.27
CA TYR A 455 -16.62 15.76 -14.24
C TYR A 455 -16.96 17.24 -14.26
N ALA A 456 -17.02 17.87 -13.09
CA ALA A 456 -17.05 19.31 -12.95
C ALA A 456 -15.61 19.86 -12.85
N VAL A 457 -15.32 20.95 -13.61
CA VAL A 457 -14.01 21.59 -13.66
C VAL A 457 -14.08 22.89 -12.86
N MET A 458 -13.60 22.85 -11.61
CA MET A 458 -13.83 23.93 -10.65
C MET A 458 -12.58 24.36 -9.89
N GLU A 459 -11.70 23.42 -9.53
CA GLU A 459 -10.54 23.66 -8.71
C GLU A 459 -9.33 24.07 -9.56
N ARG A 460 -8.90 25.33 -9.44
CA ARG A 460 -7.65 25.79 -10.07
C ARG A 460 -6.48 25.51 -9.11
N SER A 461 -5.47 24.79 -9.59
CA SER A 461 -4.28 24.52 -8.80
C SER A 461 -3.44 25.80 -8.64
N ALA A 462 -2.98 26.05 -7.41
CA ALA A 462 -2.00 27.10 -7.14
C ALA A 462 -0.57 26.71 -7.55
N LEU A 463 -0.30 25.39 -7.70
CA LEU A 463 1.01 24.84 -8.05
C LEU A 463 1.18 24.61 -9.57
N GLU A 464 0.07 24.41 -10.27
CA GLU A 464 0.03 24.08 -11.69
C GLU A 464 -0.81 25.15 -12.42
N ASP A 465 -0.43 25.56 -13.60
CA ASP A 465 -1.29 26.41 -14.41
C ASP A 465 -2.39 25.57 -15.10
N ALA A 466 -3.21 24.91 -14.27
CA ALA A 466 -4.23 23.97 -14.70
C ALA A 466 -5.37 23.90 -13.70
N TYR A 467 -6.54 23.48 -14.18
CA TYR A 467 -7.60 23.00 -13.30
C TYR A 467 -7.34 21.55 -12.94
N ILE A 468 -7.54 21.20 -11.66
CA ILE A 468 -7.41 19.85 -11.12
C ILE A 468 -8.80 19.26 -10.99
N VAL A 469 -9.00 18.10 -11.59
CA VAL A 469 -10.22 17.32 -11.43
C VAL A 469 -9.93 16.08 -10.59
N ARG A 470 -10.57 16.02 -9.43
CA ARG A 470 -10.43 14.92 -8.48
C ARG A 470 -11.59 13.94 -8.59
N SER A 471 -11.47 12.77 -7.96
CA SER A 471 -12.58 11.80 -7.88
C SER A 471 -13.85 12.42 -7.29
N ARG A 472 -13.73 13.31 -6.30
CA ARG A 472 -14.86 14.07 -5.70
C ARG A 472 -15.55 15.00 -6.70
N HIS A 473 -14.88 15.42 -7.78
CA HIS A 473 -15.46 16.24 -8.85
C HIS A 473 -16.23 15.41 -9.90
N SER A 474 -16.38 14.09 -9.68
CA SER A 474 -17.29 13.28 -10.48
C SER A 474 -18.71 13.82 -10.36
N HIS A 475 -19.40 14.00 -11.47
CA HIS A 475 -20.65 14.73 -11.51
C HIS A 475 -21.67 14.11 -12.46
N ALA A 476 -22.95 14.29 -12.16
CA ALA A 476 -24.06 13.91 -13.02
C ALA A 476 -24.96 15.12 -13.27
N TRP A 477 -25.49 15.21 -14.49
CA TRP A 477 -26.43 16.25 -14.89
C TRP A 477 -27.39 15.75 -15.96
N THR A 478 -28.33 16.57 -16.35
CA THR A 478 -29.27 16.27 -17.43
C THR A 478 -28.81 16.90 -18.74
N ARG A 479 -28.95 16.17 -19.83
CA ARG A 479 -28.91 16.74 -21.19
C ARG A 479 -30.32 16.72 -21.75
N ALA A 480 -30.85 17.88 -22.10
CA ALA A 480 -32.18 18.04 -22.63
C ALA A 480 -32.14 18.60 -24.05
N TRP A 481 -33.11 18.17 -24.88
CA TRP A 481 -33.23 18.65 -26.27
C TRP A 481 -34.12 19.85 -26.35
N ALA A 482 -33.53 21.01 -26.64
CA ALA A 482 -34.28 22.24 -26.83
C ALA A 482 -33.64 23.08 -27.91
N GLY A 483 -34.45 23.79 -28.72
CA GLY A 483 -33.97 24.62 -29.81
C GLY A 483 -33.18 23.86 -30.90
N GLY A 484 -33.50 22.58 -31.11
CA GLY A 484 -32.80 21.73 -32.10
C GLY A 484 -31.43 21.20 -31.69
N ARG A 485 -31.06 21.30 -30.40
CA ARG A 485 -29.77 20.86 -29.86
C ARG A 485 -29.89 20.31 -28.46
N TRP A 486 -28.89 19.51 -28.04
CA TRP A 486 -28.73 19.08 -26.64
C TRP A 486 -28.13 20.24 -25.82
N ILE A 487 -28.71 20.54 -24.69
CA ILE A 487 -28.20 21.53 -23.73
C ILE A 487 -27.97 20.83 -22.39
N ASP A 488 -26.87 21.18 -21.73
CA ASP A 488 -26.55 20.68 -20.40
C ASP A 488 -27.39 21.47 -19.38
N LEU A 489 -28.15 20.77 -18.55
CA LEU A 489 -28.95 21.29 -17.46
C LEU A 489 -28.44 20.68 -16.13
N ASP A 490 -27.69 21.44 -15.41
CA ASP A 490 -27.23 21.07 -14.06
C ASP A 490 -28.10 21.73 -13.01
N THR A 491 -28.93 20.92 -12.35
CA THR A 491 -29.86 21.37 -11.31
C THR A 491 -29.32 21.14 -9.89
N THR A 492 -28.07 20.70 -9.76
CA THR A 492 -27.44 20.51 -8.47
C THR A 492 -27.19 21.87 -7.81
N PRO A 493 -27.62 22.12 -6.57
CA PRO A 493 -27.37 23.38 -5.88
C PRO A 493 -25.87 23.71 -5.82
N PRO A 494 -25.45 24.96 -6.07
CA PRO A 494 -24.02 25.30 -6.20
C PRO A 494 -23.20 25.12 -4.92
N ASP A 495 -23.85 24.98 -3.77
CA ASP A 495 -23.20 24.79 -2.47
C ASP A 495 -22.47 23.45 -2.34
N TRP A 496 -22.75 22.49 -3.23
CA TRP A 496 -22.13 21.17 -3.20
C TRP A 496 -20.60 21.23 -3.26
N VAL A 497 -20.04 22.19 -3.98
CA VAL A 497 -18.59 22.38 -4.12
C VAL A 497 -17.94 22.70 -2.76
N GLY A 498 -18.56 23.63 -2.03
CA GLY A 498 -18.09 24.02 -0.70
C GLY A 498 -18.24 22.92 0.33
N GLU A 499 -19.30 22.11 0.22
CA GLU A 499 -19.56 20.97 1.11
C GLU A 499 -18.52 19.87 0.92
N GLU A 500 -18.19 19.55 -0.33
CA GLU A 500 -17.18 18.55 -0.64
C GLU A 500 -15.77 19.02 -0.35
N ALA A 501 -15.46 20.31 -0.53
CA ALA A 501 -14.16 20.89 -0.19
C ALA A 501 -13.87 20.84 1.33
N ARG A 502 -14.90 20.95 2.18
CA ARG A 502 -14.75 20.83 3.65
C ARG A 502 -14.35 19.43 4.11
N GLN A 503 -14.59 18.41 3.31
CA GLN A 503 -14.21 17.02 3.61
C GLN A 503 -12.75 16.70 3.21
N ALA A 504 -12.04 17.68 2.62
CA ALA A 504 -10.65 17.50 2.22
C ALA A 504 -9.73 17.26 3.44
N PRO A 505 -8.84 16.25 3.40
CA PRO A 505 -7.92 15.98 4.50
C PRO A 505 -6.87 17.09 4.66
N PHE A 506 -6.47 17.39 5.90
CA PHE A 506 -5.51 18.47 6.21
C PHE A 506 -4.13 18.29 5.54
N TRP A 507 -3.78 17.08 5.10
CA TRP A 507 -2.52 16.79 4.37
C TRP A 507 -2.64 16.93 2.84
N GLU A 508 -3.79 17.37 2.32
CA GLU A 508 -4.05 17.47 0.87
C GLU A 508 -2.95 18.27 0.14
N ALA A 509 -2.53 19.41 0.70
CA ALA A 509 -1.50 20.26 0.10
C ALA A 509 -0.14 19.55 -0.04
N LEU A 510 0.25 18.72 0.94
CA LEU A 510 1.48 17.92 0.88
C LEU A 510 1.36 16.78 -0.12
N ALA A 511 0.20 16.13 -0.17
CA ALA A 511 -0.09 15.09 -1.15
C ALA A 511 -0.07 15.66 -2.57
N ASP A 512 -0.61 16.86 -2.77
CA ASP A 512 -0.62 17.55 -4.07
C ASP A 512 0.78 17.94 -4.52
N LEU A 513 1.62 18.43 -3.63
CA LEU A 513 3.02 18.70 -3.94
C LEU A 513 3.74 17.43 -4.41
N ALA A 514 3.53 16.31 -3.73
CA ALA A 514 4.10 15.02 -4.12
C ALA A 514 3.56 14.52 -5.47
N ARG A 515 2.25 14.64 -5.69
CA ARG A 515 1.57 14.29 -6.96
C ARG A 515 2.05 15.17 -8.11
N TRP A 516 2.22 16.47 -7.87
CA TRP A 516 2.76 17.42 -8.84
C TRP A 516 4.21 17.08 -9.20
N ALA A 517 5.07 16.85 -8.22
CA ALA A 517 6.45 16.46 -8.43
C ALA A 517 6.54 15.16 -9.26
N GLY A 518 5.74 14.16 -8.93
CA GLY A 518 5.62 12.90 -9.68
C GLY A 518 5.15 13.12 -11.12
N PHE A 519 4.11 13.96 -11.34
CA PHE A 519 3.61 14.29 -12.67
C PHE A 519 4.63 15.08 -13.51
N ARG A 520 5.33 16.05 -12.90
CA ARG A 520 6.41 16.79 -13.57
C ARG A 520 7.57 15.89 -13.97
N TRP A 521 7.85 14.88 -13.15
CA TRP A 521 8.89 13.90 -13.42
C TRP A 521 8.52 13.00 -14.60
N THR A 522 7.30 12.48 -14.66
CA THR A 522 6.82 11.66 -15.79
C THR A 522 6.77 12.43 -17.09
N LYS A 523 6.54 13.77 -17.06
CA LYS A 523 6.54 14.64 -18.25
C LYS A 523 7.94 14.92 -18.83
N ARG A 524 9.03 14.77 -18.05
CA ARG A 524 10.41 15.08 -18.50
C ARG A 524 11.04 14.03 -19.39
N GLY A 525 10.29 13.03 -19.81
CA GLY A 525 10.67 12.05 -20.82
C GLY A 525 10.90 10.67 -20.24
N GLU A 526 10.36 9.68 -20.86
CA GLU A 526 10.61 8.22 -20.96
C GLU A 526 11.24 7.45 -19.77
N PHE A 527 11.45 8.08 -18.61
CA PHE A 527 11.75 7.35 -17.38
C PHE A 527 10.47 6.65 -16.92
N LYS A 528 10.39 5.36 -17.14
CA LYS A 528 9.43 4.51 -16.42
C LYS A 528 9.58 4.85 -14.93
N THR A 529 8.49 5.09 -14.24
CA THR A 529 8.47 5.40 -12.79
C THR A 529 9.29 4.39 -11.96
N GLY A 530 9.51 3.16 -12.47
CA GLY A 530 10.45 2.19 -11.95
C GLY A 530 11.90 2.66 -11.89
N ASP A 531 12.37 3.42 -12.89
CA ASP A 531 13.80 3.76 -12.99
C ASP A 531 14.23 4.85 -12.02
N ALA A 532 13.33 5.77 -11.66
CA ALA A 532 13.62 6.81 -10.66
C ALA A 532 13.83 6.23 -9.26
N TRP A 533 13.13 5.15 -8.92
CA TRP A 533 13.29 4.46 -7.64
C TRP A 533 14.64 3.77 -7.52
N TYR A 534 15.21 3.29 -8.61
CA TYR A 534 16.57 2.77 -8.60
C TYR A 534 17.56 3.85 -8.20
N GLY A 535 17.38 5.09 -8.66
CA GLY A 535 18.20 6.24 -8.24
C GLY A 535 18.05 6.56 -6.76
N VAL A 536 16.83 6.58 -6.23
CA VAL A 536 16.55 6.83 -4.80
C VAL A 536 17.09 5.69 -3.93
N LEU A 537 16.87 4.43 -4.32
CA LEU A 537 17.39 3.26 -3.62
C LEU A 537 18.92 3.22 -3.68
N ALA A 538 19.53 3.54 -4.83
CA ALA A 538 20.96 3.62 -4.97
C ALA A 538 21.56 4.76 -4.12
N ALA A 539 20.93 5.93 -4.09
CA ALA A 539 21.34 7.06 -3.24
C ALA A 539 21.19 6.72 -1.75
N LEU A 540 20.12 6.07 -1.35
CA LEU A 540 19.90 5.62 0.04
C LEU A 540 20.93 4.54 0.42
N ALA A 541 21.18 3.59 -0.47
CA ALA A 541 22.20 2.55 -0.27
C ALA A 541 23.61 3.15 -0.20
N ALA A 542 23.94 4.09 -1.09
CA ALA A 542 25.21 4.81 -1.09
C ALA A 542 25.39 5.67 0.16
N PHE A 543 24.32 6.37 0.60
CA PHE A 543 24.33 7.15 1.84
C PHE A 543 24.49 6.24 3.07
N LEU A 544 23.80 5.11 3.12
CA LEU A 544 23.95 4.12 4.18
C LEU A 544 25.36 3.51 4.18
N ALA A 545 25.87 3.12 3.02
CA ALA A 545 27.23 2.60 2.87
C ALA A 545 28.25 3.65 3.29
N TRP A 546 28.15 4.89 2.80
CA TRP A 546 29.02 6.00 3.18
C TRP A 546 28.97 6.26 4.70
N ARG A 547 27.79 6.26 5.30
CA ARG A 547 27.61 6.47 6.74
C ARG A 547 28.13 5.30 7.58
N LEU A 548 27.98 4.06 7.11
CA LEU A 548 28.51 2.86 7.76
C LEU A 548 30.05 2.82 7.68
N LEU A 549 30.60 3.28 6.56
CA LEU A 549 32.04 3.29 6.34
C LEU A 549 32.74 4.50 6.99
N ARG A 550 32.06 5.63 7.11
CA ARG A 550 32.59 6.86 7.71
C ARG A 550 32.48 6.80 9.24
N GLY A 551 33.54 6.30 9.88
CA GLY A 551 33.68 6.33 11.33
C GLY A 551 33.81 4.99 12.04
N LYS A 552 33.93 3.89 11.31
CA LYS A 552 34.11 2.57 11.92
C LYS A 552 35.42 1.91 11.55
N ARG A 553 36.11 1.37 12.55
CA ARG A 553 37.23 0.47 12.31
C ARG A 553 36.70 -0.80 11.65
N ILE A 554 37.21 -1.11 10.47
CA ILE A 554 37.06 -2.43 9.86
C ILE A 554 37.89 -3.38 10.72
N VAL A 555 37.22 -4.23 11.51
CA VAL A 555 37.91 -5.25 12.30
C VAL A 555 38.35 -6.33 11.33
N ARG A 556 39.66 -6.42 11.06
CA ARG A 556 40.23 -7.52 10.29
C ARG A 556 40.35 -8.75 11.20
N PRO A 557 40.10 -9.97 10.71
CA PRO A 557 40.40 -11.19 11.46
C PRO A 557 41.90 -11.31 11.62
N GLY A 558 42.46 -10.85 12.71
CA GLY A 558 43.89 -10.78 12.98
C GLY A 558 44.23 -9.68 13.98
N ASP A 559 43.42 -8.62 14.04
CA ASP A 559 43.48 -7.70 15.16
C ASP A 559 42.71 -8.39 16.32
N ALA A 560 43.40 -9.30 17.00
CA ALA A 560 42.86 -9.92 18.21
C ALA A 560 42.57 -8.78 19.20
N ALA A 561 41.32 -8.35 19.23
CA ALA A 561 40.82 -7.65 20.39
C ALA A 561 41.12 -8.51 21.60
N ALA A 562 41.67 -7.90 22.63
CA ALA A 562 41.88 -8.58 23.90
C ALA A 562 40.66 -9.43 24.20
N PRO A 563 40.81 -10.70 24.64
CA PRO A 563 39.72 -11.64 24.78
C PRO A 563 38.62 -10.96 25.57
N ILE A 564 37.44 -10.90 24.97
CA ILE A 564 36.22 -10.39 25.65
C ILE A 564 36.18 -11.13 26.98
N PRO A 565 36.20 -10.44 28.14
CA PRO A 565 36.12 -11.12 29.42
C PRO A 565 34.91 -12.03 29.38
N ARG A 566 35.12 -13.34 29.38
CA ARG A 566 34.02 -14.29 29.52
C ARG A 566 33.23 -13.86 30.75
N PRO A 567 31.90 -13.84 30.74
CA PRO A 567 31.17 -13.54 31.94
C PRO A 567 31.67 -14.49 33.02
N ARG A 568 32.37 -13.91 34.03
CA ARG A 568 32.95 -14.68 35.11
C ARG A 568 31.81 -15.48 35.77
N ARG A 569 31.94 -16.78 35.79
CA ARG A 569 30.99 -17.60 36.53
C ARG A 569 31.05 -17.19 38.02
N PRO A 570 29.94 -17.07 38.71
CA PRO A 570 29.96 -16.76 40.15
C PRO A 570 30.97 -17.63 40.88
N GLY A 571 31.85 -17.03 41.67
CA GLY A 571 32.90 -17.75 42.41
C GLY A 571 34.12 -18.20 41.62
N GLU A 572 34.29 -17.83 40.34
CA GLU A 572 35.48 -18.13 39.53
C GLU A 572 36.72 -17.39 40.05
N ASP A 573 36.50 -16.29 40.77
CA ASP A 573 37.53 -15.47 41.45
C ASP A 573 37.71 -15.84 42.95
N SER A 574 37.27 -17.04 43.37
CA SER A 574 37.38 -17.47 44.75
C SER A 574 38.82 -17.75 45.15
N GLU A 575 39.25 -17.20 46.26
CA GLU A 575 40.59 -17.44 46.86
C GLU A 575 40.83 -18.88 47.23
N PHE A 576 39.80 -19.71 47.35
CA PHE A 576 39.89 -21.15 47.64
C PHE A 576 40.70 -21.89 46.56
N TYR A 577 40.71 -21.44 45.33
CA TYR A 577 41.54 -22.04 44.26
C TYR A 577 43.04 -21.87 44.47
N ALA A 578 43.46 -20.85 45.22
CA ALA A 578 44.87 -20.70 45.61
C ALA A 578 45.24 -21.78 46.66
N VAL A 579 44.35 -22.02 47.63
CA VAL A 579 44.54 -23.10 48.64
C VAL A 579 44.51 -24.48 48.00
N GLU A 580 43.66 -24.73 46.98
CA GLU A 580 43.64 -25.97 46.21
C GLU A 580 45.02 -26.25 45.54
N LYS A 581 45.71 -25.23 45.08
CA LYS A 581 47.03 -25.34 44.44
C LYS A 581 48.17 -25.56 45.44
N SER A 582 48.05 -25.12 46.69
CA SER A 582 49.07 -25.25 47.74
C SER A 582 49.00 -26.58 48.52
N LEU A 583 47.90 -27.32 48.32
CA LEU A 583 47.67 -28.62 48.95
C LEU A 583 47.81 -29.77 47.93
N PRO A 584 47.86 -31.07 48.37
CA PRO A 584 47.96 -32.21 47.45
C PRO A 584 46.94 -32.18 46.33
N GLU A 585 47.38 -32.45 45.10
CA GLU A 585 46.61 -32.29 43.87
C GLU A 585 45.30 -33.10 43.91
N ARG A 586 44.25 -32.49 43.45
CA ARG A 586 42.93 -33.08 43.32
C ARG A 586 42.84 -33.94 42.05
N ALA A 587 42.37 -35.16 42.15
CA ALA A 587 42.26 -36.08 41.04
C ALA A 587 41.19 -35.57 40.00
N SER A 588 41.39 -35.92 38.75
CA SER A 588 40.43 -35.56 37.67
C SER A 588 39.09 -36.20 37.95
N GLY A 589 38.02 -35.36 38.00
CA GLY A 589 36.65 -35.78 38.32
C GLY A 589 36.32 -35.87 39.82
N GLU A 590 37.29 -35.66 40.71
CA GLU A 590 37.06 -35.65 42.16
C GLU A 590 36.37 -34.33 42.58
N THR A 591 35.36 -34.41 43.42
CA THR A 591 34.74 -33.23 44.01
C THR A 591 35.60 -32.58 45.08
N HIS A 592 35.47 -31.26 45.32
CA HIS A 592 36.23 -30.61 46.41
C HIS A 592 35.93 -31.23 47.79
N ALA A 593 34.71 -31.72 48.05
CA ALA A 593 34.38 -32.39 49.30
C ALA A 593 35.07 -33.75 49.44
N ALA A 594 35.14 -34.55 48.36
CA ALA A 594 35.86 -35.83 48.35
C ALA A 594 37.36 -35.60 48.47
N TRP A 595 37.89 -34.58 47.81
CA TRP A 595 39.30 -34.20 47.92
C TRP A 595 39.70 -33.81 49.35
N VAL A 596 38.91 -32.95 50.02
CA VAL A 596 39.15 -32.58 51.43
C VAL A 596 39.08 -33.80 52.35
N ALA A 597 38.11 -34.72 52.12
CA ALA A 597 38.01 -35.97 52.87
C ALA A 597 39.26 -36.84 52.67
N ARG A 598 39.80 -36.96 51.46
CA ARG A 598 40.99 -37.76 51.15
C ARG A 598 42.27 -37.20 51.80
N ILE A 599 42.46 -35.88 51.80
CA ILE A 599 43.68 -35.26 52.39
C ILE A 599 43.57 -35.05 53.91
N SER A 600 42.40 -35.31 54.50
CA SER A 600 42.15 -35.10 55.94
C SER A 600 43.11 -35.83 56.88
N SER A 601 43.65 -37.00 56.48
CA SER A 601 44.57 -37.80 57.29
C SER A 601 45.98 -37.14 57.40
N GLY A 602 46.33 -36.21 56.55
CA GLY A 602 47.61 -35.50 56.54
C GLY A 602 47.58 -34.10 57.16
N LEU A 603 46.42 -33.65 57.66
CA LEU A 603 46.23 -32.30 58.19
C LEU A 603 45.94 -32.34 59.72
N HIS A 604 46.44 -31.30 60.43
CA HIS A 604 46.08 -31.13 61.87
C HIS A 604 44.58 -30.73 61.98
N SER A 605 43.98 -31.09 63.09
CA SER A 605 42.54 -30.90 63.34
C SER A 605 42.07 -29.46 63.05
N ASP A 606 42.85 -28.50 63.43
CA ASP A 606 42.62 -27.06 63.27
C ASP A 606 42.69 -26.62 61.81
N GLN A 607 43.66 -27.12 61.05
CA GLN A 607 43.79 -26.86 59.63
C GLN A 607 42.65 -27.51 58.85
N LEU A 608 42.23 -28.72 59.21
CA LEU A 608 41.15 -29.42 58.60
C LEU A 608 39.79 -28.67 58.82
N GLN A 609 39.60 -28.15 60.02
CA GLN A 609 38.38 -27.38 60.30
C GLN A 609 38.32 -26.08 59.46
N ARG A 610 39.43 -25.31 59.41
CA ARG A 610 39.52 -24.10 58.58
C ARG A 610 39.31 -24.42 57.08
N LEU A 611 39.88 -25.52 56.59
CA LEU A 611 39.70 -25.94 55.21
C LEU A 611 38.27 -26.31 54.89
N ARG A 612 37.54 -26.97 55.80
CA ARG A 612 36.13 -27.30 55.67
C ARG A 612 35.26 -26.04 55.66
N ASP A 613 35.57 -25.09 56.51
CA ASP A 613 34.82 -23.82 56.57
C ASP A 613 35.08 -22.96 55.33
N ALA A 614 36.33 -22.92 54.83
CA ALA A 614 36.65 -22.25 53.57
C ALA A 614 35.94 -22.93 52.38
N LEU A 615 35.88 -24.27 52.33
CA LEU A 615 35.16 -25.01 51.30
C LEU A 615 33.66 -24.70 51.31
N ARG A 616 33.04 -24.65 52.52
CA ARG A 616 31.61 -24.31 52.64
C ARG A 616 31.30 -22.92 52.10
N LEU A 617 32.10 -21.93 52.43
CA LEU A 617 31.95 -20.57 51.90
C LEU A 617 32.25 -20.49 50.40
N HIS A 618 33.25 -21.21 49.90
CA HIS A 618 33.51 -21.33 48.48
C HIS A 618 32.35 -21.93 47.69
N GLN A 619 31.73 -23.00 48.19
CA GLN A 619 30.57 -23.63 47.54
C GLN A 619 29.37 -22.70 47.52
N ARG A 620 29.08 -21.98 48.60
CA ARG A 620 28.04 -20.95 48.61
C ARG A 620 28.36 -19.85 47.63
N TYR A 621 29.58 -19.34 47.60
CA TYR A 621 29.98 -18.29 46.66
C TYR A 621 29.79 -18.69 45.18
N ARG A 622 29.97 -19.97 44.88
CA ARG A 622 29.86 -20.51 43.53
C ARG A 622 28.47 -20.89 43.09
N PHE A 623 27.66 -21.40 44.01
CA PHE A 623 26.40 -22.07 43.68
C PHE A 623 25.16 -21.40 44.29
N ASP A 624 25.29 -20.52 45.27
CA ASP A 624 24.15 -19.81 45.84
C ASP A 624 23.77 -18.64 44.92
N PRO A 625 22.50 -18.55 44.48
CA PRO A 625 22.03 -17.42 43.65
C PRO A 625 22.22 -16.06 44.31
N GLN A 626 22.22 -16.00 45.65
CA GLN A 626 22.40 -14.76 46.42
C GLN A 626 23.89 -14.44 46.69
N GLY A 627 24.79 -15.38 46.37
CA GLY A 627 26.23 -15.22 46.63
C GLY A 627 26.59 -15.18 48.11
N LEU A 628 27.74 -14.54 48.45
CA LEU A 628 28.16 -14.31 49.83
C LEU A 628 27.94 -12.86 50.24
N ALA A 629 27.51 -12.62 51.48
CA ALA A 629 27.54 -11.30 52.07
C ALA A 629 29.00 -10.79 52.21
N ALA A 630 29.20 -9.47 52.25
CA ALA A 630 30.54 -8.87 52.30
C ALA A 630 31.38 -9.38 53.50
N ALA A 631 30.77 -9.60 54.65
CA ALA A 631 31.40 -10.18 55.82
C ALA A 631 31.85 -11.63 55.59
N GLU A 632 31.01 -12.47 55.02
CA GLU A 632 31.30 -13.85 54.67
C GLU A 632 32.39 -13.98 53.59
N ARG A 633 32.39 -13.04 52.62
CA ARG A 633 33.43 -12.96 51.60
C ARG A 633 34.81 -12.60 52.20
N ASN A 634 34.80 -11.69 53.17
CA ASN A 634 36.05 -11.35 53.92
C ASN A 634 36.51 -12.52 54.80
N GLN A 635 35.59 -13.26 55.43
CA GLN A 635 35.90 -14.46 56.19
C GLN A 635 36.53 -15.56 55.31
N LEU A 636 36.01 -15.78 54.08
CA LEU A 636 36.63 -16.69 53.11
C LEU A 636 38.08 -16.30 52.81
N ARG A 637 38.36 -15.01 52.59
CA ARG A 637 39.71 -14.48 52.33
C ARG A 637 40.67 -14.74 53.50
N VAL A 638 40.20 -14.48 54.72
CA VAL A 638 41.03 -14.70 55.92
C VAL A 638 41.33 -16.17 56.11
N LEU A 639 40.33 -17.05 55.96
CA LEU A 639 40.55 -18.50 56.06
C LEU A 639 41.53 -19.02 54.99
N CYS A 640 41.38 -18.60 53.76
CA CYS A 640 42.26 -19.02 52.69
C CYS A 640 43.70 -18.53 52.92
N ARG A 641 43.91 -17.30 53.37
CA ARG A 641 45.26 -16.77 53.70
C ARG A 641 45.90 -17.55 54.86
N SER A 642 45.11 -17.92 55.88
CA SER A 642 45.67 -18.72 57.01
C SER A 642 46.04 -20.15 56.63
N LEU A 643 45.52 -20.65 55.52
CA LEU A 643 45.83 -22.00 54.99
C LEU A 643 47.00 -21.96 53.97
N ASP A 644 47.26 -20.80 53.34
CA ASP A 644 48.29 -20.62 52.34
C ASP A 644 49.66 -20.24 52.95
N SER A 645 49.69 -19.88 54.22
CA SER A 645 50.97 -19.59 54.92
C SER A 645 51.64 -20.89 55.34
N PRO A 646 52.87 -21.20 54.85
CA PRO A 646 53.61 -22.39 55.29
C PRO A 646 53.98 -22.24 56.76
N GLY A 647 53.40 -23.11 57.57
CA GLY A 647 53.74 -23.46 58.90
C GLY A 647 54.55 -22.49 59.77
N GLY A 648 53.88 -21.87 60.73
CA GLY A 648 54.57 -21.54 61.97
C GLY A 648 54.75 -22.81 62.76
N ALA A 649 55.94 -23.38 62.62
CA ALA A 649 56.40 -24.33 63.63
C ALA A 649 56.82 -23.52 64.85
N ALA A 650 56.13 -23.73 65.97
CA ALA A 650 56.65 -23.64 67.34
C ALA A 650 55.71 -24.44 68.24
#